data_81ceb0cbd2a561f534781fdd2180a9ed
#
_entry.id   81ceb0cbd2a561f534781fdd2180a9ed
#
_cell.length_a   1.000
_cell.length_b   1.000
_cell.length_c   1.000
_cell.angle_alpha   90.00
_cell.angle_beta   90.00
_cell.angle_gamma   90.00
#
_symmetry.space_group_name_H-M   'P 1'
#
loop_
_entity.id
_entity.type
_entity.pdbx_description
1 polymer ?
#
loop_
_entity_poly.entity_id
_entity_poly.type
_entity_poly.pdbx_seq_one_letter_code
_entity_poly.pdbx_strand_id
1 'polypeptide(L)'
;MTSPRDLPQDLHAFTDPTSVAVVGASDNPAKWGYWLATGALEGAGRRTVHLVNRSAATVLGTSCAPDLASLPEAPELVALCVPAAQVGCVVEDGMALGVRGFLGITAGIPDESGLAARIRGAGARLLGGNSLGLYDADSHLRLAWGHFSPGPLAIVTQSGQLGSELVIRCARGGIGISRFVSIGNQSDIGATELLADLATHRSTRLVALYLESFSDGEALFGALRRLRAAGKPTLLLTIGGSRASARVARSHTGSLTSTTDVVEAACRAAGVLRVRTPSELVDVARGYLAVGTRSGRRVAIVGDSGGQCGVAADVASAGGLSVPDLGAAAIARLGSRLPAGAARDNPVDLAGRGEADLTTYATVLDDVLADPGIDTAVLTGYFGRYGTDNPALTSHELGVADRIAATARSRDKTVVVHTMAPDGAVAEALWRQGVPATGRIEDAVRMVSGLAALSCELPGTTDLPLPADEPPIRPGYWAARELLRSVGVAMPPARLARTPDQVREAASRLTPPFVLKAGWIEHKSEADAVLLGLRDEEALLAAFASMRARLGEGDYVVERQDTRPGCVEMLVGARRDRALGPVVVVGLGGTETEVWQDTAIECAPVPSGTAEAMVARLRCAPLLAGWRGRPPVDTVHLARLVVALSQLIAARPDLAEIELNPVRVGPHGALPVDALVIPTHDSQLRRDSRLHPDSQDSRFSQDSYAPDSEDVTA
;
A
#
# COMPACT_ATOMS: atom_id res chain seq x y z
N MET A 1 22.01 15.15 10.83
CA MET A 1 22.22 14.74 9.44
C MET A 1 23.06 13.46 9.47
N THR A 2 22.43 12.32 9.60
CA THR A 2 23.06 11.06 9.21
C THR A 2 23.02 11.03 7.69
N SER A 3 24.17 11.04 7.07
CA SER A 3 24.40 10.77 5.65
C SER A 3 23.47 9.64 5.19
N PRO A 4 22.91 9.69 3.97
CA PRO A 4 22.25 8.51 3.41
C PRO A 4 23.28 7.39 3.57
N ARG A 5 22.93 6.34 4.31
CA ARG A 5 23.77 5.13 4.39
C ARG A 5 23.97 4.71 2.94
N ASP A 6 25.20 4.81 2.48
CA ASP A 6 25.61 4.26 1.20
C ASP A 6 25.08 2.83 1.19
N LEU A 7 24.15 2.56 0.25
CA LEU A 7 23.60 1.22 0.06
C LEU A 7 24.80 0.30 -0.19
N PRO A 8 24.90 -0.86 0.48
CA PRO A 8 26.04 -1.75 0.31
C PRO A 8 26.20 -2.08 -1.16
N GLN A 9 27.39 -1.80 -1.66
CA GLN A 9 27.69 -1.68 -3.08
C GLN A 9 27.79 -2.98 -3.86
N ASP A 10 27.40 -4.16 -3.34
CA ASP A 10 27.67 -5.36 -4.14
C ASP A 10 26.56 -6.40 -4.14
N LEU A 11 25.49 -6.13 -4.93
CA LEU A 11 24.59 -7.18 -5.39
C LEU A 11 25.08 -7.84 -6.70
N HIS A 12 26.29 -7.51 -7.18
CA HIS A 12 26.84 -8.02 -8.43
C HIS A 12 26.83 -9.55 -8.48
N ALA A 13 27.24 -10.20 -7.39
CA ALA A 13 27.20 -11.66 -7.27
C ALA A 13 25.81 -12.28 -7.51
N PHE A 14 24.72 -11.51 -7.29
CA PHE A 14 23.33 -11.98 -7.50
C PHE A 14 22.72 -11.48 -8.80
N THR A 15 23.33 -10.52 -9.47
CA THR A 15 22.76 -9.90 -10.68
C THR A 15 23.49 -10.31 -11.94
N ASP A 16 24.84 -10.35 -11.93
CA ASP A 16 25.65 -10.77 -13.09
C ASP A 16 26.98 -11.41 -12.64
N PRO A 17 26.95 -12.53 -11.89
CA PRO A 17 28.16 -13.18 -11.41
C PRO A 17 29.00 -13.73 -12.59
N THR A 18 30.32 -13.64 -12.46
CA THR A 18 31.27 -14.19 -13.42
C THR A 18 31.42 -15.71 -13.30
N SER A 19 31.13 -16.26 -12.12
CA SER A 19 31.16 -17.70 -11.85
C SER A 19 30.08 -18.12 -10.84
N VAL A 20 29.51 -19.30 -11.04
CA VAL A 20 28.43 -19.86 -10.20
C VAL A 20 28.74 -21.30 -9.85
N ALA A 21 28.55 -21.68 -8.57
CA ALA A 21 28.54 -23.07 -8.17
C ALA A 21 27.15 -23.52 -7.69
N VAL A 22 26.67 -24.67 -8.12
CA VAL A 22 25.44 -25.31 -7.63
C VAL A 22 25.80 -26.48 -6.73
N VAL A 23 25.70 -26.30 -5.41
CA VAL A 23 26.02 -27.33 -4.42
C VAL A 23 24.76 -28.14 -4.13
N GLY A 24 24.84 -29.45 -4.40
CA GLY A 24 23.70 -30.34 -4.41
C GLY A 24 23.04 -30.49 -5.79
N ALA A 25 23.81 -30.25 -6.87
CA ALA A 25 23.38 -30.50 -8.24
C ALA A 25 22.88 -31.94 -8.43
N SER A 26 21.89 -32.19 -9.28
CA SER A 26 21.21 -33.46 -9.43
C SER A 26 20.64 -33.68 -10.82
N ASP A 27 20.62 -34.94 -11.29
CA ASP A 27 19.89 -35.35 -12.50
C ASP A 27 18.39 -35.57 -12.27
N ASN A 28 17.95 -35.58 -11.01
CA ASN A 28 16.56 -35.87 -10.68
C ASN A 28 15.70 -34.58 -10.79
N PRO A 29 14.75 -34.52 -11.77
CA PRO A 29 13.90 -33.33 -11.98
C PRO A 29 12.96 -33.01 -10.82
N ALA A 30 12.76 -33.92 -9.86
CA ALA A 30 12.01 -33.66 -8.64
C ALA A 30 12.83 -32.91 -7.56
N LYS A 31 14.12 -32.66 -7.80
CA LYS A 31 15.01 -31.97 -6.86
C LYS A 31 15.36 -30.58 -7.31
N TRP A 32 15.52 -29.68 -6.36
CA TRP A 32 15.97 -28.31 -6.60
C TRP A 32 17.30 -28.24 -7.37
N GLY A 33 18.27 -29.11 -7.01
CA GLY A 33 19.55 -29.15 -7.67
C GLY A 33 19.51 -29.42 -9.17
N TYR A 34 18.47 -30.08 -9.68
CA TYR A 34 18.23 -30.25 -11.12
C TYR A 34 17.90 -28.92 -11.80
N TRP A 35 16.94 -28.18 -11.25
CA TRP A 35 16.45 -26.93 -11.83
C TRP A 35 17.52 -25.85 -11.83
N LEU A 36 18.28 -25.74 -10.73
CA LEU A 36 19.36 -24.77 -10.64
C LEU A 36 20.54 -25.13 -11.51
N ALA A 37 20.92 -26.42 -11.55
CA ALA A 37 22.01 -26.89 -12.45
C ALA A 37 21.65 -26.68 -13.92
N THR A 38 20.42 -27.03 -14.33
CA THR A 38 19.93 -26.79 -15.68
C THR A 38 20.00 -25.29 -16.05
N GLY A 39 19.48 -24.44 -15.15
CA GLY A 39 19.48 -23.01 -15.40
C GLY A 39 20.88 -22.37 -15.38
N ALA A 40 21.76 -22.83 -14.51
CA ALA A 40 23.15 -22.37 -14.52
C ALA A 40 23.86 -22.72 -15.83
N LEU A 41 23.68 -23.99 -16.31
CA LEU A 41 24.27 -24.46 -17.58
C LEU A 41 23.75 -23.71 -18.80
N GLU A 42 22.50 -23.25 -18.82
CA GLU A 42 21.99 -22.37 -19.88
C GLU A 42 22.81 -21.05 -19.99
N GLY A 43 23.35 -20.57 -18.86
CA GLY A 43 24.21 -19.38 -18.79
C GLY A 43 25.70 -19.64 -19.00
N ALA A 44 26.13 -20.89 -19.27
CA ALA A 44 27.55 -21.27 -19.33
C ALA A 44 28.37 -20.54 -20.41
N GLY A 45 27.71 -20.00 -21.44
CA GLY A 45 28.40 -19.18 -22.47
C GLY A 45 28.80 -17.78 -21.98
N ARG A 46 28.31 -17.35 -20.82
CA ARG A 46 28.55 -16.02 -20.25
C ARG A 46 29.38 -16.07 -18.94
N ARG A 47 29.34 -17.20 -18.24
CA ARG A 47 29.99 -17.39 -16.93
C ARG A 47 30.52 -18.79 -16.74
N THR A 48 31.47 -18.95 -15.82
CA THR A 48 31.93 -20.27 -15.39
C THR A 48 30.86 -20.92 -14.51
N VAL A 49 30.51 -22.19 -14.80
CA VAL A 49 29.53 -22.96 -14.04
C VAL A 49 30.19 -24.19 -13.45
N HIS A 50 30.12 -24.30 -12.14
CA HIS A 50 30.61 -25.45 -11.38
C HIS A 50 29.41 -26.22 -10.82
N LEU A 51 29.37 -27.54 -11.05
CA LEU A 51 28.43 -28.43 -10.41
C LEU A 51 29.14 -29.16 -9.27
N VAL A 52 28.51 -29.17 -8.09
CA VAL A 52 29.10 -29.83 -6.91
C VAL A 52 28.13 -30.88 -6.41
N ASN A 53 28.59 -32.13 -6.37
CA ASN A 53 27.82 -33.26 -5.83
C ASN A 53 28.77 -34.27 -5.21
N ARG A 54 28.53 -34.62 -3.93
CA ARG A 54 29.39 -35.54 -3.14
C ARG A 54 29.41 -36.96 -3.68
N SER A 55 28.34 -37.42 -4.37
CA SER A 55 28.11 -38.82 -4.75
C SER A 55 28.14 -39.05 -6.26
N ALA A 56 28.00 -38.02 -7.08
CA ALA A 56 27.95 -38.13 -8.53
C ALA A 56 29.18 -37.49 -9.19
N ALA A 57 29.85 -38.22 -10.06
CA ALA A 57 30.96 -37.67 -10.86
C ALA A 57 30.49 -36.79 -12.01
N THR A 58 29.25 -36.93 -12.46
CA THR A 58 28.62 -36.18 -13.52
C THR A 58 27.16 -35.86 -13.19
N VAL A 59 26.68 -34.71 -13.54
CA VAL A 59 25.26 -34.28 -13.49
C VAL A 59 24.94 -33.55 -14.79
N LEU A 60 23.84 -33.85 -15.44
CA LEU A 60 23.42 -33.31 -16.74
C LEU A 60 24.53 -33.38 -17.79
N GLY A 61 25.32 -34.47 -17.76
CA GLY A 61 26.47 -34.69 -18.67
C GLY A 61 27.71 -33.80 -18.36
N THR A 62 27.66 -33.01 -17.33
CA THR A 62 28.76 -32.12 -16.90
C THR A 62 29.49 -32.71 -15.69
N SER A 63 30.84 -32.64 -15.68
CA SER A 63 31.66 -33.11 -14.56
C SER A 63 31.34 -32.36 -13.27
N CYS A 64 31.25 -33.08 -12.15
CA CYS A 64 31.00 -32.54 -10.82
C CYS A 64 32.23 -32.64 -9.93
N ALA A 65 32.49 -31.56 -9.17
CA ALA A 65 33.39 -31.60 -8.03
C ALA A 65 32.72 -32.24 -6.82
N PRO A 66 33.48 -32.97 -5.96
CA PRO A 66 32.90 -33.57 -4.75
C PRO A 66 32.51 -32.55 -3.68
N ASP A 67 33.22 -31.40 -3.62
CA ASP A 67 33.01 -30.31 -2.68
C ASP A 67 33.50 -28.97 -3.28
N LEU A 68 33.29 -27.86 -2.57
CA LEU A 68 33.74 -26.53 -2.99
C LEU A 68 35.27 -26.38 -2.98
N ALA A 69 35.94 -27.04 -2.05
CA ALA A 69 37.41 -26.94 -1.92
C ALA A 69 38.15 -27.59 -3.10
N SER A 70 37.49 -28.52 -3.81
CA SER A 70 38.05 -29.16 -5.00
C SER A 70 37.87 -28.35 -6.29
N LEU A 71 37.24 -27.17 -6.22
CA LEU A 71 37.11 -26.30 -7.39
C LEU A 71 38.44 -25.61 -7.73
N PRO A 72 38.72 -25.38 -9.02
CA PRO A 72 39.98 -24.73 -9.45
C PRO A 72 40.05 -23.25 -9.04
N GLU A 73 38.91 -22.60 -8.82
CA GLU A 73 38.77 -21.21 -8.39
C GLU A 73 37.55 -21.02 -7.50
N ALA A 74 37.55 -19.99 -6.65
CA ALA A 74 36.40 -19.64 -5.84
C ALA A 74 35.27 -19.12 -6.72
N PRO A 75 34.07 -19.74 -6.66
CA PRO A 75 32.89 -19.19 -7.36
C PRO A 75 32.45 -17.88 -6.71
N GLU A 76 31.98 -16.94 -7.52
CA GLU A 76 31.45 -15.67 -7.01
C GLU A 76 30.09 -15.86 -6.32
N LEU A 77 29.23 -16.75 -6.84
CA LEU A 77 27.93 -17.10 -6.27
C LEU A 77 27.83 -18.61 -6.04
N VAL A 78 27.38 -19.00 -4.85
CA VAL A 78 27.08 -20.40 -4.49
C VAL A 78 25.58 -20.58 -4.24
N ALA A 79 24.94 -21.45 -5.02
CA ALA A 79 23.54 -21.87 -4.80
C ALA A 79 23.50 -23.11 -3.91
N LEU A 80 22.80 -23.01 -2.77
CA LEU A 80 22.75 -24.02 -1.69
C LEU A 80 21.51 -24.90 -1.82
N CYS A 81 21.66 -26.09 -2.39
CA CYS A 81 20.59 -27.10 -2.59
C CYS A 81 20.85 -28.38 -1.75
N VAL A 82 21.40 -28.21 -0.56
CA VAL A 82 21.74 -29.31 0.38
C VAL A 82 20.77 -29.30 1.58
N PRO A 83 20.64 -30.42 2.32
CA PRO A 83 19.85 -30.46 3.55
C PRO A 83 20.26 -29.36 4.56
N ALA A 84 19.30 -28.83 5.31
CA ALA A 84 19.51 -27.69 6.23
C ALA A 84 20.70 -27.87 7.19
N ALA A 85 20.89 -29.07 7.74
CA ALA A 85 21.99 -29.37 8.64
C ALA A 85 23.40 -29.27 8.00
N GLN A 86 23.48 -29.30 6.67
CA GLN A 86 24.76 -29.22 5.93
C GLN A 86 25.07 -27.78 5.45
N VAL A 87 24.11 -26.87 5.45
CA VAL A 87 24.25 -25.51 4.92
C VAL A 87 25.39 -24.77 5.63
N GLY A 88 25.46 -24.86 6.96
CA GLY A 88 26.49 -24.17 7.74
C GLY A 88 27.92 -24.57 7.30
N CYS A 89 28.21 -25.86 7.16
CA CYS A 89 29.55 -26.32 6.72
C CYS A 89 29.88 -25.84 5.30
N VAL A 90 28.91 -25.95 4.36
CA VAL A 90 29.12 -25.49 2.97
C VAL A 90 29.38 -23.99 2.91
N VAL A 91 28.72 -23.20 3.74
CA VAL A 91 28.94 -21.75 3.84
C VAL A 91 30.32 -21.46 4.43
N GLU A 92 30.73 -22.16 5.48
CA GLU A 92 32.09 -22.01 6.08
C GLU A 92 33.19 -22.32 5.07
N ASP A 93 33.05 -23.43 4.32
CA ASP A 93 33.99 -23.77 3.22
C ASP A 93 34.01 -22.66 2.15
N GLY A 94 32.85 -22.16 1.76
CA GLY A 94 32.74 -21.09 0.77
C GLY A 94 33.35 -19.77 1.24
N MET A 95 33.12 -19.37 2.50
CA MET A 95 33.75 -18.17 3.08
C MET A 95 35.29 -18.31 3.12
N ALA A 96 35.79 -19.48 3.48
CA ALA A 96 37.24 -19.76 3.49
C ALA A 96 37.86 -19.65 2.10
N LEU A 97 37.09 -19.96 1.04
CA LEU A 97 37.53 -19.80 -0.37
C LEU A 97 37.39 -18.39 -0.90
N GLY A 98 36.64 -17.51 -0.22
CA GLY A 98 36.39 -16.12 -0.66
C GLY A 98 35.13 -15.96 -1.52
N VAL A 99 34.16 -16.85 -1.41
CA VAL A 99 32.83 -16.71 -2.06
C VAL A 99 32.15 -15.41 -1.59
N ARG A 100 31.59 -14.65 -2.52
CA ARG A 100 30.97 -13.35 -2.26
C ARG A 100 29.45 -13.42 -2.05
N GLY A 101 28.78 -14.38 -2.67
CA GLY A 101 27.33 -14.54 -2.60
C GLY A 101 26.88 -15.96 -2.31
N PHE A 102 25.88 -16.12 -1.45
CA PHE A 102 25.20 -17.38 -1.17
C PHE A 102 23.70 -17.24 -1.48
N LEU A 103 23.17 -18.12 -2.31
CA LEU A 103 21.74 -18.24 -2.59
C LEU A 103 21.16 -19.43 -1.80
N GLY A 104 20.44 -19.15 -0.73
CA GLY A 104 19.86 -20.12 0.19
C GLY A 104 18.49 -20.63 -0.28
N ILE A 105 18.44 -21.75 -1.00
CA ILE A 105 17.18 -22.38 -1.39
C ILE A 105 16.56 -23.12 -0.21
N THR A 106 17.39 -23.73 0.61
CA THR A 106 16.98 -24.60 1.71
C THR A 106 16.21 -23.86 2.78
N ALA A 107 15.09 -24.41 3.22
CA ALA A 107 14.31 -23.93 4.36
C ALA A 107 14.79 -24.57 5.67
N GLY A 108 14.54 -23.92 6.81
CA GLY A 108 14.81 -24.45 8.14
C GLY A 108 16.31 -24.55 8.48
N ILE A 109 17.10 -23.60 7.99
CA ILE A 109 18.52 -23.50 8.32
C ILE A 109 18.67 -23.20 9.82
N PRO A 110 19.43 -24.02 10.59
CA PRO A 110 19.66 -23.75 12.00
C PRO A 110 20.38 -22.43 12.21
N ASP A 111 19.92 -21.63 13.18
CA ASP A 111 20.49 -20.30 13.49
C ASP A 111 20.74 -19.44 12.23
N GLU A 112 19.74 -19.36 11.35
CA GLU A 112 19.87 -18.66 10.08
C GLU A 112 20.33 -17.22 10.24
N SER A 113 19.80 -16.50 11.25
CA SER A 113 20.22 -15.13 11.54
C SER A 113 21.69 -15.01 11.95
N GLY A 114 22.17 -15.93 12.79
CA GLY A 114 23.58 -15.99 13.17
C GLY A 114 24.48 -16.36 11.97
N LEU A 115 24.01 -17.28 11.11
CA LEU A 115 24.70 -17.61 9.87
C LEU A 115 24.80 -16.40 8.93
N ALA A 116 23.72 -15.68 8.72
CA ALA A 116 23.70 -14.45 7.92
C ALA A 116 24.65 -13.38 8.46
N ALA A 117 24.70 -13.22 9.79
CA ALA A 117 25.63 -12.29 10.42
C ALA A 117 27.12 -12.70 10.20
N ARG A 118 27.45 -13.99 10.28
CA ARG A 118 28.82 -14.50 9.99
C ARG A 118 29.18 -14.28 8.52
N ILE A 119 28.29 -14.59 7.58
CA ILE A 119 28.49 -14.36 6.14
C ILE A 119 28.80 -12.89 5.90
N ARG A 120 28.00 -11.98 6.48
CA ARG A 120 28.20 -10.53 6.33
C ARG A 120 29.50 -10.07 6.97
N GLY A 121 29.87 -10.61 8.13
CA GLY A 121 31.14 -10.35 8.80
C GLY A 121 32.37 -10.79 7.99
N ALA A 122 32.24 -11.79 7.12
CA ALA A 122 33.25 -12.25 6.18
C ALA A 122 33.27 -11.43 4.86
N GLY A 123 32.45 -10.42 4.71
CA GLY A 123 32.34 -9.60 3.49
C GLY A 123 31.53 -10.23 2.36
N ALA A 124 30.79 -11.31 2.64
CA ALA A 124 29.87 -11.96 1.71
C ALA A 124 28.41 -11.63 2.02
N ARG A 125 27.48 -12.04 1.15
CA ARG A 125 26.05 -11.77 1.31
C ARG A 125 25.21 -13.05 1.15
N LEU A 126 24.04 -13.07 1.78
CA LEU A 126 23.07 -14.17 1.69
C LEU A 126 21.73 -13.66 1.11
N LEU A 127 21.29 -14.28 0.03
CA LEU A 127 19.91 -14.16 -0.47
C LEU A 127 19.10 -15.40 -0.06
N GLY A 128 18.05 -15.22 0.72
CA GLY A 128 17.29 -16.35 1.32
C GLY A 128 17.70 -16.53 2.78
N GLY A 129 17.71 -17.71 3.48
CA GLY A 129 17.09 -19.00 3.10
C GLY A 129 15.62 -19.02 2.71
N ASN A 130 15.21 -20.26 2.45
CA ASN A 130 13.84 -20.54 2.00
C ASN A 130 13.47 -19.77 0.72
N SER A 131 14.44 -19.55 -0.18
CA SER A 131 14.27 -18.84 -1.44
C SER A 131 13.81 -19.80 -2.55
N LEU A 132 13.00 -19.31 -3.48
CA LEU A 132 12.68 -20.02 -4.73
C LEU A 132 13.75 -19.77 -5.82
N GLY A 133 14.74 -18.95 -5.52
CA GLY A 133 15.82 -18.64 -6.42
C GLY A 133 15.71 -17.27 -7.07
N LEU A 134 16.53 -17.08 -8.10
CA LEU A 134 16.62 -15.84 -8.86
C LEU A 134 16.72 -16.12 -10.37
N TYR A 135 16.20 -15.16 -11.15
CA TYR A 135 16.32 -15.09 -12.60
C TYR A 135 16.57 -13.65 -13.04
N ASP A 136 17.43 -13.48 -14.03
CA ASP A 136 17.69 -12.20 -14.68
C ASP A 136 17.87 -12.39 -16.18
N ALA A 137 17.03 -11.68 -16.95
CA ALA A 137 17.02 -11.79 -18.41
C ALA A 137 18.23 -11.12 -19.07
N ASP A 138 18.69 -9.99 -18.52
CA ASP A 138 19.78 -9.19 -19.11
C ASP A 138 21.13 -9.90 -18.94
N SER A 139 21.34 -10.55 -17.81
CA SER A 139 22.54 -11.32 -17.52
C SER A 139 22.47 -12.79 -17.90
N HIS A 140 21.31 -13.29 -18.39
CA HIS A 140 21.07 -14.70 -18.67
C HIS A 140 21.36 -15.60 -17.43
N LEU A 141 20.99 -15.12 -16.24
CA LEU A 141 21.15 -15.85 -14.99
C LEU A 141 19.84 -16.52 -14.61
N ARG A 142 19.84 -17.85 -14.50
CA ARG A 142 18.67 -18.60 -14.04
C ARG A 142 19.09 -19.61 -12.95
N LEU A 143 18.85 -19.27 -11.70
CA LEU A 143 19.03 -20.11 -10.54
C LEU A 143 17.70 -20.18 -9.79
N ALA A 144 16.65 -20.63 -10.48
CA ALA A 144 15.29 -20.66 -9.95
C ALA A 144 14.54 -21.89 -10.49
N TRP A 145 13.51 -22.27 -9.76
CA TRP A 145 12.56 -23.31 -10.19
C TRP A 145 11.58 -22.73 -11.22
N GLY A 146 11.38 -23.42 -12.34
CA GLY A 146 10.39 -23.09 -13.35
C GLY A 146 10.96 -22.47 -14.62
N HIS A 147 10.06 -22.02 -15.49
CA HIS A 147 10.38 -21.42 -16.79
C HIS A 147 10.08 -19.93 -16.79
N PHE A 148 10.99 -19.16 -17.34
CA PHE A 148 10.90 -17.71 -17.47
C PHE A 148 11.05 -17.32 -18.93
N SER A 149 10.15 -16.45 -19.42
CA SER A 149 10.28 -15.79 -20.72
C SER A 149 10.78 -14.36 -20.48
N PRO A 150 11.78 -13.88 -21.22
CA PRO A 150 12.27 -12.51 -21.08
C PRO A 150 11.19 -11.47 -21.36
N GLY A 151 11.19 -10.37 -20.61
CA GLY A 151 10.23 -9.28 -20.77
C GLY A 151 10.42 -8.14 -19.76
N PRO A 152 9.48 -7.21 -19.63
CA PRO A 152 9.69 -5.96 -18.92
C PRO A 152 9.25 -5.93 -17.45
N LEU A 153 8.74 -7.04 -16.89
CA LEU A 153 8.25 -7.10 -15.53
C LEU A 153 9.31 -7.67 -14.59
N ALA A 154 9.70 -6.95 -13.55
CA ALA A 154 10.45 -7.51 -12.44
C ALA A 154 9.50 -7.99 -11.33
N ILE A 155 9.81 -9.15 -10.73
CA ILE A 155 9.07 -9.71 -9.60
C ILE A 155 10.04 -9.88 -8.42
N VAL A 156 9.74 -9.24 -7.29
CA VAL A 156 10.40 -9.46 -6.00
C VAL A 156 9.37 -10.03 -5.04
N THR A 157 9.62 -11.19 -4.47
CA THR A 157 8.61 -11.92 -3.70
C THR A 157 9.18 -12.54 -2.44
N GLN A 158 8.46 -12.40 -1.32
CA GLN A 158 8.77 -13.07 -0.07
C GLN A 158 8.25 -14.52 -0.06
N SER A 159 7.16 -14.82 -0.80
CA SER A 159 6.61 -16.16 -0.94
C SER A 159 7.04 -16.81 -2.25
N GLY A 160 7.70 -17.96 -2.17
CA GLY A 160 8.12 -18.70 -3.34
C GLY A 160 6.94 -19.16 -4.20
N GLN A 161 5.92 -19.80 -3.59
CA GLN A 161 4.76 -20.33 -4.33
C GLN A 161 3.94 -19.22 -5.01
N LEU A 162 3.70 -18.11 -4.30
CA LEU A 162 2.98 -16.98 -4.89
C LEU A 162 3.80 -16.33 -6.02
N GLY A 163 5.13 -16.25 -5.87
CA GLY A 163 6.01 -15.80 -6.94
C GLY A 163 5.90 -16.66 -8.21
N SER A 164 5.87 -18.00 -8.04
CA SER A 164 5.64 -18.93 -9.18
C SER A 164 4.26 -18.74 -9.79
N GLU A 165 3.22 -18.56 -8.99
CA GLU A 165 1.87 -18.27 -9.50
C GLU A 165 1.86 -17.00 -10.36
N LEU A 166 2.51 -15.93 -9.89
CA LEU A 166 2.62 -14.67 -10.64
C LEU A 166 3.34 -14.87 -11.97
N VAL A 167 4.46 -15.60 -12.00
CA VAL A 167 5.19 -15.92 -13.23
C VAL A 167 4.31 -16.67 -14.23
N ILE A 168 3.59 -17.71 -13.78
CA ILE A 168 2.69 -18.50 -14.63
C ILE A 168 1.54 -17.66 -15.16
N ARG A 169 0.91 -16.85 -14.33
CA ARG A 169 -0.19 -15.94 -14.74
C ARG A 169 0.29 -14.87 -15.71
N CYS A 170 1.47 -14.29 -15.48
CA CYS A 170 2.10 -13.33 -16.38
C CYS A 170 2.38 -13.96 -17.75
N ALA A 171 2.94 -15.16 -17.79
CA ALA A 171 3.20 -15.87 -19.04
C ALA A 171 1.92 -16.13 -19.84
N ARG A 172 0.82 -16.55 -19.17
CA ARG A 172 -0.51 -16.69 -19.80
C ARG A 172 -1.07 -15.38 -20.32
N GLY A 173 -0.75 -14.26 -19.65
CA GLY A 173 -1.11 -12.91 -20.09
C GLY A 173 -0.16 -12.30 -21.14
N GLY A 174 0.83 -13.05 -21.61
CA GLY A 174 1.83 -12.56 -22.57
C GLY A 174 2.86 -11.59 -21.98
N ILE A 175 3.02 -11.58 -20.65
CA ILE A 175 3.99 -10.73 -19.95
C ILE A 175 5.24 -11.57 -19.65
N GLY A 176 6.38 -11.15 -20.19
CA GLY A 176 7.68 -11.71 -19.84
C GLY A 176 8.29 -11.04 -18.60
N ILE A 177 9.30 -11.70 -18.05
CA ILE A 177 9.97 -11.34 -16.81
C ILE A 177 11.36 -10.78 -17.10
N SER A 178 11.67 -9.60 -16.58
CA SER A 178 13.02 -9.01 -16.66
C SER A 178 13.91 -9.57 -15.57
N ARG A 179 13.39 -9.63 -14.33
CA ARG A 179 14.07 -10.17 -13.18
C ARG A 179 13.04 -10.81 -12.24
N PHE A 180 13.41 -11.96 -11.66
CA PHE A 180 12.67 -12.61 -10.59
C PHE A 180 13.60 -12.85 -9.42
N VAL A 181 13.20 -12.44 -8.21
CA VAL A 181 13.96 -12.70 -6.99
C VAL A 181 13.00 -13.15 -5.89
N SER A 182 13.19 -14.36 -5.41
CA SER A 182 12.54 -14.83 -4.19
C SER A 182 13.45 -14.54 -2.99
N ILE A 183 13.05 -13.59 -2.15
CA ILE A 183 13.87 -13.13 -1.03
C ILE A 183 13.81 -14.06 0.19
N GLY A 184 12.85 -15.01 0.21
CA GLY A 184 12.69 -15.96 1.31
C GLY A 184 12.53 -15.26 2.67
N ASN A 185 13.32 -15.69 3.66
CA ASN A 185 13.24 -15.19 5.04
C ASN A 185 13.83 -13.79 5.25
N GLN A 186 14.53 -13.22 4.26
CA GLN A 186 15.20 -11.91 4.33
C GLN A 186 16.19 -11.77 5.51
N SER A 187 16.97 -12.81 5.76
CA SER A 187 17.91 -12.84 6.89
C SER A 187 19.12 -11.90 6.68
N ASP A 188 19.45 -11.53 5.42
CA ASP A 188 20.48 -10.56 5.05
C ASP A 188 19.99 -9.62 3.95
N ILE A 189 19.93 -10.06 2.67
CA ILE A 189 19.45 -9.24 1.57
C ILE A 189 17.94 -9.15 1.63
N GLY A 190 17.41 -7.92 1.73
CA GLY A 190 15.99 -7.62 1.75
C GLY A 190 15.47 -6.97 0.47
N ALA A 191 14.15 -6.72 0.45
CA ALA A 191 13.48 -6.09 -0.67
C ALA A 191 14.05 -4.69 -0.97
N THR A 192 14.41 -3.90 0.04
CA THR A 192 14.88 -2.51 -0.11
C THR A 192 16.12 -2.40 -1.00
N GLU A 193 17.10 -3.29 -0.82
CA GLU A 193 18.34 -3.29 -1.59
C GLU A 193 18.08 -3.70 -3.05
N LEU A 194 17.25 -4.73 -3.26
CA LEU A 194 16.89 -5.21 -4.59
C LEU A 194 16.10 -4.16 -5.39
N LEU A 195 15.20 -3.42 -4.72
CA LEU A 195 14.44 -2.33 -5.35
C LEU A 195 15.35 -1.17 -5.74
N ALA A 196 16.38 -0.87 -4.95
CA ALA A 196 17.35 0.15 -5.30
C ALA A 196 18.17 -0.23 -6.56
N ASP A 197 18.58 -1.50 -6.69
CA ASP A 197 19.27 -2.01 -7.87
C ASP A 197 18.35 -2.02 -9.11
N LEU A 198 17.08 -2.40 -8.95
CA LEU A 198 16.08 -2.36 -10.03
C LEU A 198 15.87 -0.96 -10.61
N ALA A 199 16.17 0.12 -9.90
CA ALA A 199 16.06 1.47 -10.42
C ALA A 199 16.91 1.69 -11.68
N THR A 200 18.06 1.03 -11.78
CA THR A 200 18.98 1.10 -12.93
C THR A 200 18.84 -0.07 -13.92
N HIS A 201 18.10 -1.12 -13.58
CA HIS A 201 17.96 -2.31 -14.43
C HIS A 201 17.28 -1.99 -15.76
N ARG A 202 17.95 -2.28 -16.89
CA ARG A 202 17.56 -1.79 -18.23
C ARG A 202 16.22 -2.29 -18.71
N SER A 203 16.00 -3.61 -18.62
CA SER A 203 14.80 -4.25 -19.16
C SER A 203 13.56 -4.06 -18.28
N THR A 204 13.71 -3.66 -17.02
CA THR A 204 12.57 -3.47 -16.11
C THR A 204 11.83 -2.17 -16.41
N ARG A 205 10.53 -2.27 -16.68
CA ARG A 205 9.60 -1.14 -16.85
C ARG A 205 8.54 -1.07 -15.74
N LEU A 206 8.28 -2.19 -15.07
CA LEU A 206 7.28 -2.32 -14.01
C LEU A 206 7.80 -3.30 -12.97
N VAL A 207 7.51 -3.06 -11.70
CA VAL A 207 7.88 -3.97 -10.61
C VAL A 207 6.61 -4.53 -9.95
N ALA A 208 6.55 -5.84 -9.80
CA ALA A 208 5.59 -6.55 -8.96
C ALA A 208 6.29 -6.96 -7.66
N LEU A 209 5.75 -6.52 -6.53
CA LEU A 209 6.31 -6.76 -5.21
C LEU A 209 5.31 -7.50 -4.35
N TYR A 210 5.71 -8.63 -3.75
CA TYR A 210 4.94 -9.30 -2.73
C TYR A 210 5.69 -9.34 -1.41
N LEU A 211 5.09 -8.76 -0.37
CA LEU A 211 5.64 -8.76 0.99
C LEU A 211 4.57 -9.13 2.02
N GLU A 212 4.97 -9.91 3.02
CA GLU A 212 4.15 -10.30 4.17
C GLU A 212 4.37 -9.38 5.38
N SER A 213 5.54 -8.72 5.43
CA SER A 213 5.92 -7.79 6.50
C SER A 213 6.89 -6.71 5.99
N PHE A 214 6.97 -5.61 6.72
CA PHE A 214 7.86 -4.48 6.46
C PHE A 214 8.84 -4.36 7.63
N SER A 215 10.08 -4.83 7.47
CA SER A 215 11.11 -4.78 8.53
C SER A 215 11.64 -3.35 8.74
N ASP A 216 11.86 -2.63 7.66
CA ASP A 216 12.22 -1.20 7.61
C ASP A 216 11.38 -0.55 6.51
N GLY A 217 10.14 -0.24 6.85
CA GLY A 217 9.17 0.30 5.89
C GLY A 217 9.56 1.69 5.40
N GLU A 218 10.18 2.52 6.21
CA GLU A 218 10.61 3.86 5.80
C GLU A 218 11.66 3.79 4.69
N ALA A 219 12.69 2.96 4.85
CA ALA A 219 13.71 2.73 3.83
C ALA A 219 13.12 2.07 2.58
N LEU A 220 12.21 1.10 2.76
CA LEU A 220 11.53 0.41 1.66
C LEU A 220 10.70 1.38 0.82
N PHE A 221 9.83 2.17 1.44
CA PHE A 221 8.99 3.14 0.71
C PHE A 221 9.80 4.29 0.13
N GLY A 222 10.96 4.62 0.74
CA GLY A 222 11.98 5.48 0.15
C GLY A 222 12.57 4.92 -1.15
N ALA A 223 12.90 3.62 -1.18
CA ALA A 223 13.36 2.93 -2.40
C ALA A 223 12.27 2.87 -3.48
N LEU A 224 11.02 2.62 -3.09
CA LEU A 224 9.86 2.61 -4.00
C LEU A 224 9.61 3.98 -4.64
N ARG A 225 9.76 5.08 -3.89
CA ARG A 225 9.72 6.45 -4.47
C ARG A 225 10.82 6.69 -5.49
N ARG A 226 12.04 6.22 -5.22
CA ARG A 226 13.15 6.32 -6.19
C ARG A 226 12.87 5.52 -7.46
N LEU A 227 12.32 4.30 -7.34
CA LEU A 227 11.84 3.51 -8.48
C LEU A 227 10.81 4.26 -9.32
N ARG A 228 9.82 4.84 -8.65
CA ARG A 228 8.78 5.66 -9.30
C ARG A 228 9.40 6.85 -10.05
N ALA A 229 10.33 7.57 -9.43
CA ALA A 229 11.06 8.68 -10.04
C ALA A 229 11.92 8.24 -11.24
N ALA A 230 12.42 7.00 -11.23
CA ALA A 230 13.12 6.37 -12.36
C ALA A 230 12.16 5.88 -13.48
N GLY A 231 10.85 6.18 -13.39
CA GLY A 231 9.85 5.76 -14.38
C GLY A 231 9.42 4.29 -14.27
N LYS A 232 9.69 3.64 -13.14
CA LYS A 232 9.39 2.22 -12.88
C LYS A 232 8.40 2.10 -11.73
N PRO A 233 7.08 2.22 -11.99
CA PRO A 233 6.09 2.08 -10.94
C PRO A 233 6.06 0.67 -10.37
N THR A 234 5.49 0.55 -9.17
CA THR A 234 5.40 -0.72 -8.45
C THR A 234 3.95 -1.07 -8.15
N LEU A 235 3.62 -2.35 -8.36
CA LEU A 235 2.39 -2.98 -7.89
C LEU A 235 2.73 -3.78 -6.63
N LEU A 236 2.14 -3.43 -5.49
CA LEU A 236 2.38 -4.12 -4.22
C LEU A 236 1.20 -5.01 -3.88
N LEU A 237 1.46 -6.30 -3.76
CA LEU A 237 0.56 -7.27 -3.15
C LEU A 237 1.06 -7.56 -1.72
N THR A 238 0.20 -7.43 -0.74
CA THR A 238 0.52 -7.69 0.67
C THR A 238 -0.66 -8.27 1.42
N ILE A 239 -0.39 -8.98 2.50
CA ILE A 239 -1.38 -9.60 3.39
C ILE A 239 -1.52 -8.81 4.69
N GLY A 240 -2.46 -9.19 5.55
CA GLY A 240 -2.69 -8.53 6.85
C GLY A 240 -3.94 -7.65 6.90
N GLY A 241 -4.69 -7.52 5.79
CA GLY A 241 -5.91 -6.71 5.73
C GLY A 241 -7.12 -7.28 6.48
N SER A 242 -7.05 -8.54 6.94
CA SER A 242 -8.07 -9.15 7.81
C SER A 242 -7.42 -9.74 9.05
N ARG A 243 -8.21 -9.94 10.12
CA ARG A 243 -7.72 -10.61 11.34
C ARG A 243 -7.14 -12.00 11.03
N ALA A 244 -7.72 -12.72 10.07
CA ALA A 244 -7.25 -14.03 9.65
C ALA A 244 -5.88 -13.94 8.95
N SER A 245 -5.73 -13.08 7.94
CA SER A 245 -4.47 -12.89 7.22
C SER A 245 -3.37 -12.30 8.10
N ALA A 246 -3.70 -11.42 9.04
CA ALA A 246 -2.74 -10.90 10.02
C ALA A 246 -2.18 -11.98 10.95
N ARG A 247 -2.98 -13.02 11.31
CA ARG A 247 -2.47 -14.19 12.05
C ARG A 247 -1.47 -14.99 11.23
N VAL A 248 -1.75 -15.20 9.95
CA VAL A 248 -0.83 -15.91 9.02
C VAL A 248 0.48 -15.16 8.88
N ALA A 249 0.43 -13.85 8.63
CA ALA A 249 1.62 -13.01 8.52
C ALA A 249 2.50 -13.09 9.78
N ARG A 250 1.90 -13.00 10.97
CA ARG A 250 2.63 -13.15 12.24
C ARG A 250 3.27 -14.53 12.42
N SER A 251 2.57 -15.58 12.01
CA SER A 251 3.09 -16.97 12.12
C SER A 251 4.30 -17.19 11.21
N HIS A 252 4.32 -16.55 10.03
CA HIS A 252 5.39 -16.72 9.04
C HIS A 252 6.59 -15.80 9.31
N THR A 253 6.35 -14.56 9.70
CA THR A 253 7.41 -13.54 9.78
C THR A 253 7.81 -13.18 11.21
N GLY A 254 7.04 -13.60 12.22
CA GLY A 254 7.24 -13.19 13.62
C GLY A 254 6.96 -11.70 13.88
N SER A 255 6.51 -10.94 12.87
CA SER A 255 6.33 -9.50 12.94
C SER A 255 4.87 -9.09 13.07
N LEU A 256 4.60 -7.97 13.78
CA LEU A 256 3.31 -7.30 13.75
C LEU A 256 3.17 -6.55 12.41
N THR A 257 2.06 -6.78 11.72
CA THR A 257 1.74 -6.05 10.49
C THR A 257 1.15 -4.67 10.82
N SER A 258 1.54 -3.65 10.06
CA SER A 258 0.85 -2.34 10.09
C SER A 258 -0.59 -2.50 9.62
N THR A 259 -1.47 -1.60 10.09
CA THR A 259 -2.87 -1.62 9.62
C THR A 259 -2.95 -1.31 8.12
N THR A 260 -3.95 -1.88 7.45
CA THR A 260 -4.14 -1.70 6.00
C THR A 260 -4.16 -0.24 5.57
N ASP A 261 -4.80 0.63 6.36
CA ASP A 261 -4.92 2.06 6.05
C ASP A 261 -3.57 2.79 6.07
N VAL A 262 -2.68 2.40 6.99
CA VAL A 262 -1.31 2.95 7.05
C VAL A 262 -0.48 2.45 5.86
N VAL A 263 -0.61 1.18 5.49
CA VAL A 263 0.05 0.64 4.28
C VAL A 263 -0.46 1.35 3.02
N GLU A 264 -1.76 1.60 2.91
CA GLU A 264 -2.33 2.35 1.78
C GLU A 264 -1.85 3.80 1.75
N ALA A 265 -1.71 4.45 2.90
CA ALA A 265 -1.12 5.79 3.00
C ALA A 265 0.34 5.81 2.51
N ALA A 266 1.15 4.83 2.95
CA ALA A 266 2.53 4.68 2.50
C ALA A 266 2.63 4.42 0.99
N CYS A 267 1.72 3.60 0.45
CA CYS A 267 1.62 3.35 -0.99
C CYS A 267 1.30 4.64 -1.76
N ARG A 268 0.33 5.43 -1.31
CA ARG A 268 0.00 6.72 -1.94
C ARG A 268 1.18 7.69 -1.90
N ALA A 269 1.85 7.80 -0.75
CA ALA A 269 3.01 8.67 -0.58
C ALA A 269 4.21 8.27 -1.47
N ALA A 270 4.32 6.99 -1.84
CA ALA A 270 5.39 6.48 -2.68
C ALA A 270 4.99 6.29 -4.16
N GLY A 271 3.74 6.54 -4.54
CA GLY A 271 3.22 6.28 -5.88
C GLY A 271 3.20 4.79 -6.24
N VAL A 272 2.95 3.96 -5.26
CA VAL A 272 2.80 2.51 -5.37
C VAL A 272 1.32 2.16 -5.45
N LEU A 273 0.94 1.29 -6.36
CA LEU A 273 -0.40 0.75 -6.39
C LEU A 273 -0.47 -0.53 -5.56
N ARG A 274 -1.22 -0.48 -4.46
CA ARG A 274 -1.56 -1.69 -3.71
C ARG A 274 -2.66 -2.45 -4.45
N VAL A 275 -2.40 -3.71 -4.77
CA VAL A 275 -3.35 -4.64 -5.38
C VAL A 275 -3.77 -5.70 -4.36
N ARG A 276 -4.96 -6.28 -4.54
CA ARG A 276 -5.59 -7.18 -3.57
C ARG A 276 -5.44 -8.65 -3.93
N THR A 277 -5.23 -8.95 -5.21
CA THR A 277 -5.15 -10.33 -5.71
C THR A 277 -4.06 -10.48 -6.78
N PRO A 278 -3.51 -11.70 -6.97
CA PRO A 278 -2.60 -11.99 -8.08
C PRO A 278 -3.20 -11.67 -9.46
N SER A 279 -4.50 -11.90 -9.65
CA SER A 279 -5.18 -11.58 -10.91
C SER A 279 -5.20 -10.08 -11.18
N GLU A 280 -5.58 -9.27 -10.17
CA GLU A 280 -5.55 -7.81 -10.27
C GLU A 280 -4.15 -7.28 -10.60
N LEU A 281 -3.10 -7.85 -9.98
CA LEU A 281 -1.72 -7.51 -10.28
C LEU A 281 -1.41 -7.72 -11.76
N VAL A 282 -1.76 -8.89 -12.29
CA VAL A 282 -1.48 -9.24 -13.70
C VAL A 282 -2.28 -8.39 -14.67
N ASP A 283 -3.57 -8.14 -14.39
CA ASP A 283 -4.44 -7.31 -15.23
C ASP A 283 -3.89 -5.88 -15.33
N VAL A 284 -3.55 -5.27 -14.18
CA VAL A 284 -2.98 -3.91 -14.18
C VAL A 284 -1.59 -3.89 -14.81
N ALA A 285 -0.75 -4.89 -14.54
CA ALA A 285 0.57 -4.99 -15.16
C ALA A 285 0.47 -5.05 -16.69
N ARG A 286 -0.44 -5.90 -17.20
CA ARG A 286 -0.69 -6.04 -18.64
C ARG A 286 -1.16 -4.73 -19.26
N GLY A 287 -2.12 -4.06 -18.60
CA GLY A 287 -2.61 -2.75 -19.04
C GLY A 287 -1.51 -1.71 -19.06
N TYR A 288 -0.74 -1.58 -17.96
CA TYR A 288 0.36 -0.61 -17.87
C TYR A 288 1.44 -0.83 -18.95
N LEU A 289 1.83 -2.07 -19.18
CA LEU A 289 2.83 -2.39 -20.19
C LEU A 289 2.35 -2.10 -21.63
N ALA A 290 1.03 -2.13 -21.87
CA ALA A 290 0.41 -1.79 -23.14
C ALA A 290 0.27 -0.27 -23.36
N VAL A 291 -0.25 0.47 -22.35
CA VAL A 291 -0.65 1.88 -22.54
C VAL A 291 0.18 2.90 -21.74
N GLY A 292 0.99 2.46 -20.77
CA GLY A 292 1.73 3.36 -19.90
C GLY A 292 0.82 4.12 -18.93
N THR A 293 1.14 5.39 -18.66
CA THR A 293 0.44 6.27 -17.69
C THR A 293 -0.60 7.18 -18.34
N ARG A 294 -1.12 6.85 -19.50
CA ARG A 294 -2.09 7.69 -20.26
C ARG A 294 -3.54 7.47 -19.85
N SER A 295 -3.82 7.26 -18.58
CA SER A 295 -5.17 6.99 -18.09
C SER A 295 -5.55 7.95 -16.96
N GLY A 296 -6.83 8.36 -16.93
CA GLY A 296 -7.39 9.16 -15.86
C GLY A 296 -8.71 8.58 -15.35
N ARG A 297 -9.31 9.23 -14.36
CA ARG A 297 -10.48 8.72 -13.65
C ARG A 297 -11.83 9.08 -14.29
N ARG A 298 -11.85 10.03 -15.25
CA ARG A 298 -13.07 10.45 -15.95
C ARG A 298 -13.29 9.55 -17.14
N VAL A 299 -14.21 8.60 -17.00
CA VAL A 299 -14.39 7.51 -17.96
C VAL A 299 -15.68 7.69 -18.75
N ALA A 300 -15.57 7.55 -20.07
CA ALA A 300 -16.73 7.36 -20.91
C ALA A 300 -16.98 5.87 -21.17
N ILE A 301 -18.23 5.47 -21.14
CA ILE A 301 -18.68 4.11 -21.42
C ILE A 301 -19.45 4.14 -22.74
N VAL A 302 -19.07 3.27 -23.66
CA VAL A 302 -19.68 3.14 -24.99
C VAL A 302 -20.04 1.69 -25.24
N GLY A 303 -21.25 1.41 -25.72
CA GLY A 303 -21.66 0.04 -26.05
C GLY A 303 -22.91 0.03 -26.93
N ASP A 304 -23.25 -1.15 -27.49
CA ASP A 304 -24.45 -1.35 -28.30
C ASP A 304 -25.57 -2.07 -27.53
N SER A 305 -25.54 -1.90 -26.20
CA SER A 305 -26.56 -2.45 -25.29
C SER A 305 -26.65 -1.56 -24.04
N GLY A 306 -27.78 -0.91 -23.85
CA GLY A 306 -28.03 -0.06 -22.68
C GLY A 306 -27.86 -0.80 -21.35
N GLY A 307 -28.23 -2.09 -21.30
CA GLY A 307 -28.03 -2.92 -20.09
C GLY A 307 -26.55 -3.14 -19.76
N GLN A 308 -25.72 -3.44 -20.75
CA GLN A 308 -24.28 -3.60 -20.53
C GLN A 308 -23.60 -2.27 -20.17
N CYS A 309 -24.01 -1.17 -20.82
CA CYS A 309 -23.53 0.16 -20.48
C CYS A 309 -23.88 0.56 -19.04
N GLY A 310 -25.10 0.28 -18.58
CA GLY A 310 -25.53 0.52 -17.21
C GLY A 310 -24.73 -0.28 -16.19
N VAL A 311 -24.57 -1.59 -16.41
CA VAL A 311 -23.73 -2.43 -15.54
C VAL A 311 -22.28 -1.92 -15.50
N ALA A 312 -21.72 -1.53 -16.67
CA ALA A 312 -20.36 -0.99 -16.73
C ALA A 312 -20.21 0.32 -15.92
N ALA A 313 -21.23 1.19 -15.94
CA ALA A 313 -21.25 2.44 -15.17
C ALA A 313 -21.31 2.17 -13.66
N ASP A 314 -22.13 1.22 -13.22
CA ASP A 314 -22.19 0.82 -11.80
C ASP A 314 -20.86 0.27 -11.31
N VAL A 315 -20.25 -0.64 -12.09
CA VAL A 315 -18.92 -1.22 -11.76
C VAL A 315 -17.83 -0.15 -11.76
N ALA A 316 -17.86 0.79 -12.73
CA ALA A 316 -16.91 1.89 -12.80
C ALA A 316 -17.02 2.81 -11.58
N SER A 317 -18.23 3.19 -11.21
CA SER A 317 -18.50 4.03 -10.03
C SER A 317 -18.07 3.33 -8.73
N ALA A 318 -18.39 2.05 -8.58
CA ALA A 318 -17.94 1.24 -7.44
C ALA A 318 -16.41 1.08 -7.39
N GLY A 319 -15.75 1.09 -8.55
CA GLY A 319 -14.27 1.08 -8.71
C GLY A 319 -13.60 2.44 -8.47
N GLY A 320 -14.35 3.47 -8.07
CA GLY A 320 -13.83 4.81 -7.80
C GLY A 320 -13.49 5.63 -9.04
N LEU A 321 -14.04 5.25 -10.20
CA LEU A 321 -14.00 6.04 -11.43
C LEU A 321 -15.20 6.99 -11.50
N SER A 322 -15.02 8.10 -12.20
CA SER A 322 -16.10 9.04 -12.48
C SER A 322 -16.65 8.79 -13.89
N VAL A 323 -17.95 8.75 -14.03
CA VAL A 323 -18.66 8.67 -15.33
C VAL A 323 -19.40 9.99 -15.51
N PRO A 324 -18.69 11.08 -15.92
CA PRO A 324 -19.30 12.41 -16.03
C PRO A 324 -20.15 12.54 -17.27
N ASP A 325 -21.11 13.48 -17.24
CA ASP A 325 -21.87 13.88 -18.41
C ASP A 325 -20.93 14.40 -19.51
N LEU A 326 -21.28 14.15 -20.76
CA LEU A 326 -20.51 14.64 -21.90
C LEU A 326 -20.76 16.14 -22.15
N GLY A 327 -19.77 16.83 -22.64
CA GLY A 327 -19.92 18.22 -23.05
C GLY A 327 -20.87 18.38 -24.25
N ALA A 328 -21.55 19.53 -24.32
CA ALA A 328 -22.56 19.83 -25.36
C ALA A 328 -22.07 19.60 -26.80
N ALA A 329 -20.78 19.83 -27.07
CA ALA A 329 -20.21 19.60 -28.39
C ALA A 329 -20.11 18.09 -28.75
N ALA A 330 -19.80 17.24 -27.77
CA ALA A 330 -19.82 15.79 -27.97
C ALA A 330 -21.24 15.27 -28.18
N ILE A 331 -22.20 15.70 -27.35
CA ILE A 331 -23.62 15.35 -27.49
C ILE A 331 -24.17 15.76 -28.86
N ALA A 332 -23.83 16.96 -29.36
CA ALA A 332 -24.25 17.42 -30.68
C ALA A 332 -23.70 16.54 -31.82
N ARG A 333 -22.44 16.12 -31.76
CA ARG A 333 -21.85 15.21 -32.73
C ARG A 333 -22.53 13.84 -32.72
N LEU A 334 -22.73 13.28 -31.49
CA LEU A 334 -23.45 12.01 -31.31
C LEU A 334 -24.89 12.10 -31.82
N GLY A 335 -25.55 13.25 -31.64
CA GLY A 335 -26.91 13.50 -32.15
C GLY A 335 -27.05 13.42 -33.65
N SER A 336 -25.99 13.71 -34.41
CA SER A 336 -25.98 13.57 -35.87
C SER A 336 -25.70 12.14 -36.36
N ARG A 337 -25.22 11.26 -35.48
CA ARG A 337 -24.79 9.90 -35.82
C ARG A 337 -25.72 8.81 -35.32
N LEU A 338 -26.27 9.02 -34.13
CA LEU A 338 -27.10 8.04 -33.45
C LEU A 338 -28.60 8.31 -33.68
N PRO A 339 -29.46 7.27 -33.68
CA PRO A 339 -30.88 7.42 -33.91
C PRO A 339 -31.55 8.25 -32.81
N ALA A 340 -32.73 8.81 -33.14
CA ALA A 340 -33.56 9.46 -32.14
C ALA A 340 -33.97 8.42 -31.05
N GLY A 341 -33.70 8.72 -29.80
CA GLY A 341 -33.96 7.80 -28.67
C GLY A 341 -32.74 7.00 -28.19
N ALA A 342 -31.58 7.02 -28.91
CA ALA A 342 -30.33 6.52 -28.36
C ALA A 342 -29.86 7.38 -27.18
N ALA A 343 -29.29 6.76 -26.15
CA ALA A 343 -28.64 7.50 -25.07
C ALA A 343 -27.34 8.12 -25.60
N ARG A 344 -27.32 9.45 -25.67
CA ARG A 344 -26.20 10.25 -26.23
C ARG A 344 -25.34 10.89 -25.16
N ASP A 345 -25.74 10.70 -23.93
CA ASP A 345 -24.98 11.07 -22.75
C ASP A 345 -24.12 9.90 -22.28
N ASN A 346 -23.31 10.10 -21.25
CA ASN A 346 -22.47 9.04 -20.70
C ASN A 346 -23.24 8.25 -19.62
N PRO A 347 -23.47 6.93 -19.78
CA PRO A 347 -23.02 6.01 -20.85
C PRO A 347 -23.69 6.22 -22.22
N VAL A 348 -22.93 6.04 -23.31
CA VAL A 348 -23.41 6.13 -24.69
C VAL A 348 -23.89 4.77 -25.18
N ASP A 349 -25.19 4.65 -25.49
CA ASP A 349 -25.77 3.45 -26.11
C ASP A 349 -25.96 3.65 -27.62
N LEU A 350 -25.31 2.82 -28.41
CA LEU A 350 -25.41 2.87 -29.87
C LEU A 350 -26.76 2.44 -30.40
N ALA A 351 -27.59 1.80 -29.61
CA ALA A 351 -28.97 1.37 -29.92
C ALA A 351 -29.09 0.55 -31.21
N GLY A 352 -28.23 -0.49 -31.37
CA GLY A 352 -28.20 -1.38 -32.53
C GLY A 352 -27.46 -0.82 -33.76
N ARG A 353 -26.91 0.40 -33.67
CA ARG A 353 -26.15 0.98 -34.82
C ARG A 353 -24.80 0.32 -34.99
N GLY A 354 -24.19 -0.19 -33.90
CA GLY A 354 -22.95 -0.94 -33.97
C GLY A 354 -23.10 -2.26 -34.71
N GLU A 355 -24.20 -2.98 -34.50
CA GLU A 355 -24.54 -4.18 -35.27
C GLU A 355 -24.83 -3.87 -36.75
N ALA A 356 -25.58 -2.80 -37.04
CA ALA A 356 -25.91 -2.38 -38.40
C ALA A 356 -24.67 -1.90 -39.20
N ASP A 357 -23.74 -1.23 -38.55
CA ASP A 357 -22.48 -0.76 -39.13
C ASP A 357 -21.39 -0.72 -38.07
N LEU A 358 -20.48 -1.70 -38.09
CA LEU A 358 -19.39 -1.84 -37.11
C LEU A 358 -18.48 -0.60 -37.06
N THR A 359 -18.42 0.22 -38.12
CA THR A 359 -17.61 1.45 -38.12
C THR A 359 -18.13 2.48 -37.13
N THR A 360 -19.38 2.37 -36.69
CA THR A 360 -20.00 3.23 -35.66
C THR A 360 -19.23 3.21 -34.37
N TYR A 361 -18.71 2.05 -33.92
CA TYR A 361 -17.90 1.93 -32.70
C TYR A 361 -16.69 2.87 -32.73
N ALA A 362 -15.87 2.83 -33.78
CA ALA A 362 -14.69 3.68 -33.88
C ALA A 362 -15.05 5.17 -33.99
N THR A 363 -16.13 5.48 -34.72
CA THR A 363 -16.55 6.86 -34.95
C THR A 363 -17.10 7.51 -33.69
N VAL A 364 -17.94 6.79 -32.91
CA VAL A 364 -18.47 7.26 -31.65
C VAL A 364 -17.36 7.39 -30.61
N LEU A 365 -16.43 6.43 -30.53
CA LEU A 365 -15.28 6.53 -29.66
C LEU A 365 -14.42 7.77 -29.95
N ASP A 366 -14.22 8.14 -31.24
CA ASP A 366 -13.50 9.35 -31.59
C ASP A 366 -14.22 10.61 -31.12
N ASP A 367 -15.54 10.68 -31.30
CA ASP A 367 -16.36 11.81 -30.84
C ASP A 367 -16.36 11.96 -29.29
N VAL A 368 -16.40 10.86 -28.58
CA VAL A 368 -16.37 10.83 -27.11
C VAL A 368 -14.99 11.19 -26.58
N LEU A 369 -13.93 10.62 -27.15
CA LEU A 369 -12.55 10.91 -26.74
C LEU A 369 -12.10 12.33 -27.12
N ALA A 370 -12.79 13.00 -28.06
CA ALA A 370 -12.56 14.42 -28.35
C ALA A 370 -13.04 15.34 -27.22
N ASP A 371 -13.85 14.84 -26.27
CA ASP A 371 -14.31 15.62 -25.12
C ASP A 371 -13.15 15.80 -24.11
N PRO A 372 -12.81 17.04 -23.72
CA PRO A 372 -11.78 17.32 -22.73
C PRO A 372 -12.19 16.88 -21.31
N GLY A 373 -13.49 16.65 -21.07
CA GLY A 373 -14.03 16.10 -19.82
C GLY A 373 -13.76 14.61 -19.63
N ILE A 374 -13.29 13.90 -20.66
CA ILE A 374 -13.06 12.45 -20.64
C ILE A 374 -11.56 12.15 -20.74
N ASP A 375 -11.08 11.27 -19.88
CA ASP A 375 -9.67 10.82 -19.87
C ASP A 375 -9.51 9.46 -20.55
N THR A 376 -10.49 8.56 -20.40
CA THR A 376 -10.42 7.16 -20.80
C THR A 376 -11.78 6.72 -21.33
N ALA A 377 -11.82 5.81 -22.30
CA ALA A 377 -13.05 5.16 -22.70
C ALA A 377 -13.03 3.65 -22.45
N VAL A 378 -14.17 3.13 -22.00
CA VAL A 378 -14.46 1.69 -21.93
C VAL A 378 -15.50 1.36 -22.99
N LEU A 379 -15.09 0.58 -23.99
CA LEU A 379 -16.02 -0.02 -24.95
C LEU A 379 -16.53 -1.34 -24.34
N THR A 380 -17.85 -1.52 -24.24
CA THR A 380 -18.44 -2.73 -23.66
C THR A 380 -19.43 -3.40 -24.59
N GLY A 381 -19.39 -4.73 -24.65
CA GLY A 381 -20.43 -5.52 -25.28
C GLY A 381 -19.96 -6.51 -26.34
N TYR A 382 -20.64 -6.51 -27.46
CA TYR A 382 -20.51 -7.54 -28.48
C TYR A 382 -19.31 -7.34 -29.44
N PHE A 383 -18.74 -6.13 -29.49
CA PHE A 383 -17.58 -5.85 -30.33
C PHE A 383 -16.42 -6.80 -30.02
N GLY A 384 -15.84 -7.39 -31.04
CA GLY A 384 -14.84 -8.45 -30.96
C GLY A 384 -15.40 -9.85 -31.15
N ARG A 385 -16.73 -10.00 -31.21
CA ARG A 385 -17.41 -11.29 -31.38
C ARG A 385 -18.12 -11.45 -32.74
N TYR A 386 -18.41 -10.38 -33.44
CA TYR A 386 -19.12 -10.45 -34.72
C TYR A 386 -18.42 -11.35 -35.75
N GLY A 387 -17.09 -11.23 -35.88
CA GLY A 387 -16.28 -12.07 -36.75
C GLY A 387 -16.14 -13.52 -36.26
N THR A 388 -16.30 -13.78 -34.98
CA THR A 388 -16.34 -15.13 -34.40
C THR A 388 -17.63 -15.85 -34.76
N ASP A 389 -18.76 -15.17 -34.66
CA ASP A 389 -20.07 -15.77 -34.96
C ASP A 389 -20.37 -15.75 -36.46
N ASN A 390 -19.85 -14.77 -37.20
CA ASN A 390 -19.95 -14.70 -38.68
C ASN A 390 -18.57 -14.43 -39.31
N PRO A 391 -17.85 -15.44 -39.78
CA PRO A 391 -16.50 -15.29 -40.34
C PRO A 391 -16.39 -14.28 -41.50
N ALA A 392 -17.48 -13.97 -42.23
CA ALA A 392 -17.48 -12.95 -43.26
C ALA A 392 -17.25 -11.52 -42.71
N LEU A 393 -17.53 -11.28 -41.44
CA LEU A 393 -17.34 -10.00 -40.79
C LEU A 393 -15.96 -9.83 -40.17
N THR A 394 -15.16 -10.91 -40.07
CA THR A 394 -13.86 -10.88 -39.38
C THR A 394 -12.92 -9.78 -39.88
N SER A 395 -12.74 -9.69 -41.23
CA SER A 395 -11.85 -8.67 -41.82
C SER A 395 -12.36 -7.25 -41.59
N HIS A 396 -13.68 -7.05 -41.60
CA HIS A 396 -14.29 -5.75 -41.33
C HIS A 396 -14.11 -5.37 -39.87
N GLU A 397 -14.39 -6.29 -38.93
CA GLU A 397 -14.25 -6.05 -37.50
C GLU A 397 -12.79 -5.77 -37.10
N LEU A 398 -11.82 -6.48 -37.70
CA LEU A 398 -10.38 -6.18 -37.55
C LEU A 398 -10.04 -4.77 -38.07
N GLY A 399 -10.58 -4.34 -39.20
CA GLY A 399 -10.38 -2.98 -39.69
C GLY A 399 -10.96 -1.91 -38.78
N VAL A 400 -12.06 -2.21 -38.05
CA VAL A 400 -12.61 -1.31 -37.02
C VAL A 400 -11.70 -1.30 -35.77
N ALA A 401 -11.16 -2.44 -35.36
CA ALA A 401 -10.17 -2.51 -34.26
C ALA A 401 -8.93 -1.65 -34.56
N ASP A 402 -8.43 -1.68 -35.81
CA ASP A 402 -7.33 -0.82 -36.28
C ASP A 402 -7.67 0.68 -36.11
N ARG A 403 -8.89 1.07 -36.47
CA ARG A 403 -9.38 2.46 -36.30
C ARG A 403 -9.52 2.86 -34.84
N ILE A 404 -10.03 1.98 -33.96
CA ILE A 404 -10.11 2.21 -32.54
C ILE A 404 -8.71 2.47 -31.94
N ALA A 405 -7.74 1.63 -32.29
CA ALA A 405 -6.36 1.80 -31.89
C ALA A 405 -5.72 3.09 -32.40
N ALA A 406 -6.00 3.45 -33.66
CA ALA A 406 -5.55 4.71 -34.23
C ALA A 406 -6.17 5.92 -33.52
N THR A 407 -7.46 5.86 -33.18
CA THR A 407 -8.16 6.89 -32.43
C THR A 407 -7.55 7.05 -31.01
N ALA A 408 -7.32 5.97 -30.29
CA ALA A 408 -6.69 6.01 -28.97
C ALA A 408 -5.31 6.72 -29.03
N ARG A 409 -4.49 6.37 -30.03
CA ARG A 409 -3.17 7.01 -30.24
C ARG A 409 -3.29 8.50 -30.62
N SER A 410 -4.17 8.84 -31.55
CA SER A 410 -4.31 10.23 -32.06
C SER A 410 -4.86 11.18 -30.99
N ARG A 411 -5.70 10.66 -30.08
CA ARG A 411 -6.25 11.42 -28.96
C ARG A 411 -5.36 11.42 -27.74
N ASP A 412 -4.29 10.61 -27.74
CA ASP A 412 -3.42 10.35 -26.59
C ASP A 412 -4.21 9.95 -25.31
N LYS A 413 -5.26 9.13 -25.50
CA LYS A 413 -6.16 8.66 -24.46
C LYS A 413 -6.26 7.13 -24.46
N THR A 414 -6.53 6.57 -23.28
CA THR A 414 -6.69 5.13 -23.13
C THR A 414 -8.07 4.66 -23.58
N VAL A 415 -8.10 3.57 -24.32
CA VAL A 415 -9.30 2.78 -24.59
C VAL A 415 -9.09 1.38 -24.03
N VAL A 416 -10.08 0.86 -23.28
CA VAL A 416 -10.12 -0.52 -22.84
C VAL A 416 -11.39 -1.16 -23.38
N VAL A 417 -11.28 -2.36 -23.95
CA VAL A 417 -12.40 -3.07 -24.54
C VAL A 417 -12.83 -4.25 -23.64
N HIS A 418 -14.07 -4.25 -23.20
CA HIS A 418 -14.72 -5.44 -22.69
C HIS A 418 -15.42 -6.15 -23.85
N THR A 419 -15.04 -7.39 -24.13
CA THR A 419 -15.56 -8.18 -25.25
C THR A 419 -16.00 -9.57 -24.81
N MET A 420 -17.03 -10.10 -25.44
CA MET A 420 -17.50 -11.48 -25.21
C MET A 420 -16.61 -12.55 -25.89
N ALA A 421 -15.58 -12.14 -26.65
CA ALA A 421 -14.59 -13.02 -27.27
C ALA A 421 -13.14 -12.61 -26.94
N PRO A 422 -12.71 -12.74 -25.66
CA PRO A 422 -11.40 -12.25 -25.20
C PRO A 422 -10.21 -13.00 -25.84
N ASP A 423 -10.42 -14.22 -26.32
CA ASP A 423 -9.42 -15.05 -26.99
C ASP A 423 -9.57 -15.01 -28.53
N GLY A 424 -10.41 -14.09 -29.05
CA GLY A 424 -10.66 -13.94 -30.47
C GLY A 424 -9.61 -13.09 -31.20
N ALA A 425 -9.55 -13.21 -32.52
CA ALA A 425 -8.59 -12.49 -33.38
C ALA A 425 -8.63 -10.96 -33.18
N VAL A 426 -9.82 -10.39 -32.95
CA VAL A 426 -10.00 -8.94 -32.71
C VAL A 426 -9.38 -8.52 -31.37
N ALA A 427 -9.60 -9.28 -30.31
CA ALA A 427 -9.00 -9.01 -29.00
C ALA A 427 -7.46 -9.09 -29.07
N GLU A 428 -6.92 -10.08 -29.76
CA GLU A 428 -5.49 -10.22 -30.00
C GLU A 428 -4.93 -9.04 -30.82
N ALA A 429 -5.63 -8.60 -31.86
CA ALA A 429 -5.24 -7.46 -32.69
C ALA A 429 -5.24 -6.16 -31.88
N LEU A 430 -6.24 -5.93 -31.02
CA LEU A 430 -6.32 -4.79 -30.09
C LEU A 430 -5.13 -4.77 -29.12
N TRP A 431 -4.82 -5.91 -28.47
CA TRP A 431 -3.67 -6.02 -27.58
C TRP A 431 -2.35 -5.70 -28.27
N ARG A 432 -2.12 -6.24 -29.46
CA ARG A 432 -0.90 -5.95 -30.25
C ARG A 432 -0.73 -4.46 -30.58
N GLN A 433 -1.84 -3.72 -30.62
CA GLN A 433 -1.85 -2.29 -30.91
C GLN A 433 -1.92 -1.38 -29.68
N GLY A 434 -1.81 -1.95 -28.49
CA GLY A 434 -1.83 -1.20 -27.23
C GLY A 434 -3.24 -0.81 -26.76
N VAL A 435 -4.28 -1.52 -27.21
CA VAL A 435 -5.65 -1.40 -26.70
C VAL A 435 -5.98 -2.66 -25.90
N PRO A 436 -6.03 -2.58 -24.55
CA PRO A 436 -6.39 -3.72 -23.74
C PRO A 436 -7.79 -4.24 -24.05
N ALA A 437 -7.93 -5.57 -24.14
CA ALA A 437 -9.21 -6.25 -24.33
C ALA A 437 -9.40 -7.35 -23.29
N THR A 438 -10.54 -7.37 -22.60
CA THR A 438 -10.84 -8.29 -21.49
C THR A 438 -12.19 -8.96 -21.68
N GLY A 439 -12.37 -10.16 -21.09
CA GLY A 439 -13.63 -10.90 -21.16
C GLY A 439 -14.63 -10.55 -20.04
N ARG A 440 -14.24 -9.68 -19.09
CA ARG A 440 -15.08 -9.30 -17.96
C ARG A 440 -15.00 -7.80 -17.75
N ILE A 441 -16.14 -7.21 -17.48
CA ILE A 441 -16.23 -5.75 -17.26
C ILE A 441 -15.48 -5.32 -15.98
N GLU A 442 -15.48 -6.16 -14.96
CA GLU A 442 -14.77 -5.89 -13.70
C GLU A 442 -13.26 -5.83 -13.92
N ASP A 443 -12.70 -6.65 -14.82
CA ASP A 443 -11.27 -6.64 -15.16
C ASP A 443 -10.91 -5.37 -15.94
N ALA A 444 -11.77 -4.94 -16.88
CA ALA A 444 -11.61 -3.67 -17.60
C ALA A 444 -11.59 -2.48 -16.63
N VAL A 445 -12.54 -2.42 -15.71
CA VAL A 445 -12.65 -1.34 -14.71
C VAL A 445 -11.47 -1.36 -13.74
N ARG A 446 -11.07 -2.53 -13.22
CA ARG A 446 -9.88 -2.64 -12.35
C ARG A 446 -8.62 -2.16 -13.06
N MET A 447 -8.46 -2.52 -14.30
CA MET A 447 -7.33 -2.07 -15.13
C MET A 447 -7.33 -0.55 -15.24
N VAL A 448 -8.45 0.07 -15.64
CA VAL A 448 -8.57 1.53 -15.75
C VAL A 448 -8.30 2.21 -14.41
N SER A 449 -8.89 1.72 -13.31
CA SER A 449 -8.66 2.26 -11.96
C SER A 449 -7.20 2.18 -11.54
N GLY A 450 -6.55 1.05 -11.79
CA GLY A 450 -5.13 0.85 -11.51
C GLY A 450 -4.24 1.77 -12.35
N LEU A 451 -4.50 1.89 -13.64
CA LEU A 451 -3.77 2.78 -14.54
C LEU A 451 -3.93 4.25 -14.13
N ALA A 452 -5.15 4.66 -13.78
CA ALA A 452 -5.41 6.01 -13.29
C ALA A 452 -4.67 6.31 -11.97
N ALA A 453 -4.59 5.33 -11.07
CA ALA A 453 -3.83 5.46 -9.83
C ALA A 453 -2.32 5.58 -10.08
N LEU A 454 -1.77 4.80 -11.02
CA LEU A 454 -0.36 4.88 -11.43
C LEU A 454 -0.04 6.17 -12.20
N SER A 455 -1.03 6.86 -12.76
CA SER A 455 -0.85 8.12 -13.48
C SER A 455 -0.83 9.34 -12.55
N CYS A 456 -1.26 9.20 -11.30
CA CYS A 456 -1.25 10.29 -10.33
C CYS A 456 0.17 10.80 -10.04
N GLU A 457 0.32 12.10 -9.93
CA GLU A 457 1.56 12.72 -9.47
C GLU A 457 1.82 12.36 -8.00
N LEU A 458 3.11 12.27 -7.65
CA LEU A 458 3.50 12.09 -6.26
C LEU A 458 3.15 13.33 -5.44
N PRO A 459 2.69 13.16 -4.20
CA PRO A 459 2.57 14.29 -3.28
C PRO A 459 3.90 15.02 -3.17
N GLY A 460 3.85 16.35 -3.16
CA GLY A 460 5.03 17.17 -2.94
C GLY A 460 5.70 16.84 -1.60
N THR A 461 7.02 16.95 -1.54
CA THR A 461 7.75 16.84 -0.27
C THR A 461 7.58 18.14 0.53
N THR A 462 7.36 18.00 1.83
CA THR A 462 7.35 19.15 2.74
C THR A 462 8.70 19.19 3.46
N ASP A 463 9.44 20.29 3.29
CA ASP A 463 10.65 20.52 4.08
C ASP A 463 10.25 20.69 5.55
N LEU A 464 10.85 19.85 6.40
CA LEU A 464 10.68 20.02 7.84
C LEU A 464 11.65 21.08 8.34
N PRO A 465 11.20 22.03 9.18
CA PRO A 465 12.13 22.84 9.94
C PRO A 465 12.99 21.89 10.79
N LEU A 466 14.30 22.15 10.81
CA LEU A 466 15.21 21.43 11.70
C LEU A 466 14.70 21.58 13.14
N PRO A 467 14.64 20.49 13.93
CA PRO A 467 14.24 20.59 15.32
C PRO A 467 15.21 21.55 16.03
N ALA A 468 14.65 22.60 16.62
CA ALA A 468 15.36 23.40 17.60
C ALA A 468 15.61 22.53 18.84
N ASP A 469 16.56 22.93 19.71
CA ASP A 469 16.76 22.35 21.04
C ASP A 469 15.51 22.55 21.91
N GLU A 470 14.47 21.80 21.65
CA GLU A 470 13.21 21.85 22.39
C GLU A 470 13.23 20.89 23.58
N PRO A 471 12.59 21.26 24.71
CA PRO A 471 12.52 20.40 25.88
C PRO A 471 11.84 19.07 25.56
N PRO A 472 12.18 17.99 26.28
CA PRO A 472 11.55 16.69 26.10
C PRO A 472 10.03 16.76 26.26
N ILE A 473 9.32 15.94 25.46
CA ILE A 473 7.86 15.81 25.54
C ILE A 473 7.48 15.27 26.94
N ARG A 474 6.52 15.93 27.59
CA ARG A 474 5.94 15.50 28.86
C ARG A 474 4.50 15.03 28.65
N PRO A 475 4.06 13.99 29.37
CA PRO A 475 2.67 13.56 29.34
C PRO A 475 1.75 14.56 30.04
N GLY A 476 0.45 14.46 29.77
CA GLY A 476 -0.61 15.23 30.42
C GLY A 476 -1.12 16.38 29.59
N TYR A 477 -2.36 16.79 29.91
CA TYR A 477 -3.11 17.75 29.13
C TYR A 477 -2.48 19.15 29.08
N TRP A 478 -1.89 19.60 30.20
CA TRP A 478 -1.24 20.93 30.24
C TRP A 478 0.00 20.95 29.35
N ALA A 479 0.81 19.91 29.39
CA ALA A 479 1.98 19.80 28.51
C ALA A 479 1.58 19.71 27.03
N ALA A 480 0.49 18.99 26.72
CA ALA A 480 -0.08 18.96 25.37
C ALA A 480 -0.46 20.36 24.88
N ARG A 481 -1.08 21.18 25.71
CA ARG A 481 -1.43 22.57 25.39
C ARG A 481 -0.20 23.44 25.11
N GLU A 482 0.86 23.30 25.92
CA GLU A 482 2.13 24.01 25.72
C GLU A 482 2.79 23.64 24.39
N LEU A 483 2.83 22.33 24.09
CA LEU A 483 3.36 21.80 22.84
C LEU A 483 2.58 22.33 21.62
N LEU A 484 1.25 22.29 21.68
CA LEU A 484 0.38 22.78 20.60
C LEU A 484 0.57 24.29 20.38
N ARG A 485 0.72 25.07 21.47
CA ARG A 485 0.98 26.50 21.37
C ARG A 485 2.32 26.82 20.70
N SER A 486 3.36 26.00 20.93
CA SER A 486 4.68 26.19 20.29
C SER A 486 4.62 26.06 18.77
N VAL A 487 3.67 25.26 18.25
CA VAL A 487 3.44 25.10 16.79
C VAL A 487 2.26 25.93 16.26
N GLY A 488 1.82 26.95 17.03
CA GLY A 488 0.81 27.89 16.59
C GLY A 488 -0.65 27.38 16.64
N VAL A 489 -0.91 26.25 17.28
CA VAL A 489 -2.27 25.72 17.45
C VAL A 489 -2.92 26.35 18.68
N ALA A 490 -3.97 27.13 18.43
CA ALA A 490 -4.74 27.78 19.49
C ALA A 490 -5.69 26.78 20.18
N MET A 491 -5.83 26.92 21.50
CA MET A 491 -6.80 26.21 22.33
C MET A 491 -7.59 27.21 23.19
N PRO A 492 -8.72 26.82 23.81
CA PRO A 492 -9.47 27.70 24.68
C PRO A 492 -8.59 28.31 25.80
N PRO A 493 -8.79 29.57 26.19
CA PRO A 493 -8.08 30.14 27.33
C PRO A 493 -8.25 29.28 28.58
N ALA A 494 -7.14 29.00 29.26
CA ALA A 494 -7.13 28.11 30.42
C ALA A 494 -6.15 28.55 31.50
N ARG A 495 -6.33 28.02 32.71
CA ARG A 495 -5.45 28.19 33.87
C ARG A 495 -5.28 26.85 34.57
N LEU A 496 -4.07 26.59 35.06
CA LEU A 496 -3.77 25.45 35.90
C LEU A 496 -4.20 25.78 37.36
N ALA A 497 -4.79 24.82 38.04
CA ALA A 497 -5.23 24.96 39.42
C ALA A 497 -5.03 23.66 40.21
N ARG A 498 -4.42 23.74 41.40
CA ARG A 498 -4.21 22.64 42.33
C ARG A 498 -4.93 22.88 43.68
N THR A 499 -5.34 24.13 43.92
CA THR A 499 -5.97 24.56 45.18
C THR A 499 -7.26 25.33 44.87
N PRO A 500 -8.20 25.41 45.87
CA PRO A 500 -9.42 26.22 45.68
C PRO A 500 -9.11 27.70 45.41
N ASP A 501 -8.04 28.27 45.97
CA ASP A 501 -7.67 29.67 45.73
C ASP A 501 -7.21 29.89 44.29
N GLN A 502 -6.45 28.93 43.73
CA GLN A 502 -6.08 28.97 42.29
C GLN A 502 -7.30 28.80 41.38
N VAL A 503 -8.31 28.02 41.78
CA VAL A 503 -9.57 27.91 41.06
C VAL A 503 -10.32 29.25 41.05
N ARG A 504 -10.38 29.97 42.22
CA ARG A 504 -10.95 31.33 42.29
C ARG A 504 -10.19 32.31 41.39
N GLU A 505 -8.87 32.28 41.43
CA GLU A 505 -8.03 33.10 40.55
C GLU A 505 -8.31 32.80 39.10
N ALA A 506 -8.43 31.51 38.70
CA ALA A 506 -8.79 31.13 37.37
C ALA A 506 -10.17 31.67 36.94
N ALA A 507 -11.18 31.56 37.81
CA ALA A 507 -12.53 32.05 37.57
C ALA A 507 -12.54 33.58 37.34
N SER A 508 -11.73 34.34 38.13
CA SER A 508 -11.62 35.78 38.00
C SER A 508 -10.97 36.26 36.66
N ARG A 509 -10.17 35.40 36.04
CA ARG A 509 -9.42 35.72 34.78
C ARG A 509 -10.03 35.10 33.52
N LEU A 510 -10.97 34.19 33.67
CA LEU A 510 -11.67 33.55 32.56
C LEU A 510 -13.14 33.97 32.55
N THR A 511 -13.77 33.81 31.39
CA THR A 511 -15.21 34.12 31.26
C THR A 511 -16.01 32.81 31.28
N PRO A 512 -17.12 32.73 32.04
CA PRO A 512 -17.98 31.56 32.04
C PRO A 512 -18.70 31.39 30.69
N PRO A 513 -19.26 30.21 30.41
CA PRO A 513 -19.20 29.02 31.25
C PRO A 513 -17.80 28.40 31.25
N PHE A 514 -17.47 27.71 32.36
CA PHE A 514 -16.18 27.07 32.54
C PHE A 514 -16.26 25.56 32.27
N VAL A 515 -15.10 24.99 31.95
CA VAL A 515 -14.83 23.56 31.93
C VAL A 515 -13.76 23.26 32.98
N LEU A 516 -13.96 22.20 33.76
CA LEU A 516 -12.96 21.68 34.69
C LEU A 516 -12.49 20.32 34.20
N LYS A 517 -11.16 20.13 34.11
CA LYS A 517 -10.54 18.86 33.68
C LYS A 517 -9.48 18.42 34.67
N ALA A 518 -9.40 17.12 34.93
CA ALA A 518 -8.24 16.50 35.58
C ALA A 518 -7.16 16.23 34.53
N GLY A 519 -6.11 17.08 34.50
CA GLY A 519 -5.15 17.15 33.38
C GLY A 519 -4.22 15.93 33.23
N TRP A 520 -4.13 15.06 34.23
CA TRP A 520 -3.31 13.84 34.24
C TRP A 520 -4.08 12.58 33.81
N ILE A 521 -5.40 12.68 33.67
CA ILE A 521 -6.25 11.57 33.21
C ILE A 521 -6.30 11.60 31.68
N GLU A 522 -6.03 10.48 31.04
CA GLU A 522 -5.99 10.37 29.57
C GLU A 522 -7.39 10.27 28.96
N HIS A 523 -8.16 9.28 29.37
CA HIS A 523 -9.56 9.07 28.94
C HIS A 523 -10.52 9.77 29.88
N LYS A 524 -10.54 11.11 29.81
CA LYS A 524 -11.25 11.98 30.76
C LYS A 524 -12.75 11.74 30.79
N SER A 525 -13.36 11.43 29.65
CA SER A 525 -14.83 11.17 29.55
C SER A 525 -15.23 9.87 30.24
N GLU A 526 -14.42 8.82 30.15
CA GLU A 526 -14.68 7.52 30.78
C GLU A 526 -14.51 7.57 32.31
N ALA A 527 -13.58 8.41 32.76
CA ALA A 527 -13.28 8.58 34.20
C ALA A 527 -14.10 9.70 34.85
N ASP A 528 -15.08 10.28 34.17
CA ASP A 528 -15.77 11.50 34.60
C ASP A 528 -14.81 12.63 35.03
N ALA A 529 -13.67 12.71 34.37
CA ALA A 529 -12.59 13.65 34.66
C ALA A 529 -12.70 14.98 33.90
N VAL A 530 -13.86 15.23 33.26
CA VAL A 530 -14.23 16.48 32.63
C VAL A 530 -15.65 16.89 33.01
N LEU A 531 -15.83 18.15 33.44
CA LEU A 531 -17.14 18.73 33.74
C LEU A 531 -17.34 19.99 32.94
N LEU A 532 -18.46 20.06 32.23
CA LEU A 532 -18.84 21.14 31.33
C LEU A 532 -19.95 22.01 31.94
N GLY A 533 -20.16 23.21 31.40
CA GLY A 533 -21.30 24.04 31.68
C GLY A 533 -21.30 24.70 33.07
N LEU A 534 -20.13 24.87 33.69
CA LEU A 534 -19.99 25.51 34.98
C LEU A 534 -20.15 27.04 34.81
N ARG A 535 -21.28 27.56 35.35
CA ARG A 535 -21.78 28.89 34.97
C ARG A 535 -21.19 30.04 35.77
N ASP A 536 -20.63 29.73 36.95
CA ASP A 536 -20.10 30.71 37.89
C ASP A 536 -18.99 30.09 38.78
N GLU A 537 -18.38 30.92 39.64
CA GLU A 537 -17.30 30.51 40.52
C GLU A 537 -17.77 29.47 41.55
N GLU A 538 -18.99 29.59 42.05
CA GLU A 538 -19.54 28.66 43.05
C GLU A 538 -19.69 27.25 42.47
N ALA A 539 -20.29 27.13 41.28
CA ALA A 539 -20.40 25.88 40.57
C ALA A 539 -19.04 25.27 40.24
N LEU A 540 -18.07 26.12 39.85
CA LEU A 540 -16.71 25.66 39.56
C LEU A 540 -15.98 25.14 40.79
N LEU A 541 -16.09 25.82 41.95
CA LEU A 541 -15.51 25.37 43.22
C LEU A 541 -16.14 24.08 43.73
N ALA A 542 -17.48 23.94 43.61
CA ALA A 542 -18.17 22.71 43.99
C ALA A 542 -17.73 21.54 43.09
N ALA A 543 -17.61 21.76 41.77
CA ALA A 543 -17.10 20.80 40.80
C ALA A 543 -15.66 20.37 41.16
N PHE A 544 -14.78 21.33 41.48
CA PHE A 544 -13.39 21.06 41.86
C PHE A 544 -13.32 20.23 43.14
N ALA A 545 -14.08 20.58 44.20
CA ALA A 545 -14.11 19.82 45.43
C ALA A 545 -14.58 18.39 45.23
N SER A 546 -15.66 18.20 44.45
CA SER A 546 -16.21 16.88 44.12
C SER A 546 -15.22 16.03 43.27
N MET A 547 -14.63 16.62 42.22
CA MET A 547 -13.68 15.92 41.37
C MET A 547 -12.40 15.56 42.14
N ARG A 548 -11.90 16.47 42.98
CA ARG A 548 -10.71 16.22 43.80
C ARG A 548 -10.96 15.13 44.88
N ALA A 549 -12.13 15.09 45.47
CA ALA A 549 -12.50 14.02 46.41
C ALA A 549 -12.51 12.64 45.76
N ARG A 550 -12.86 12.56 44.49
CA ARG A 550 -12.98 11.32 43.70
C ARG A 550 -11.67 10.91 43.04
N LEU A 551 -10.96 11.84 42.41
CA LEU A 551 -9.77 11.56 41.55
C LEU A 551 -8.44 11.88 42.30
N GLY A 552 -8.47 12.53 43.43
CA GLY A 552 -7.28 12.86 44.20
C GLY A 552 -6.62 14.19 43.82
N GLU A 553 -5.38 14.39 44.29
CA GLU A 553 -4.57 15.55 44.00
C GLU A 553 -3.90 15.44 42.62
N GLY A 554 -3.83 16.57 41.91
CA GLY A 554 -3.20 16.63 40.59
C GLY A 554 -3.37 18.00 39.95
N ASP A 555 -2.98 18.08 38.70
CA ASP A 555 -3.05 19.28 37.88
C ASP A 555 -4.44 19.44 37.25
N TYR A 556 -5.33 20.15 37.91
CA TYR A 556 -6.62 20.51 37.33
C TYR A 556 -6.48 21.68 36.36
N VAL A 557 -7.25 21.65 35.30
CA VAL A 557 -7.27 22.73 34.29
C VAL A 557 -8.67 23.32 34.24
N VAL A 558 -8.75 24.63 34.51
CA VAL A 558 -9.95 25.43 34.33
C VAL A 558 -9.86 26.11 32.99
N GLU A 559 -10.88 25.91 32.12
CA GLU A 559 -10.94 26.46 30.77
C GLU A 559 -12.22 27.26 30.54
N ARG A 560 -12.17 28.23 29.63
CA ARG A 560 -13.37 28.82 29.07
C ARG A 560 -13.99 27.81 28.10
N GLN A 561 -15.26 27.46 28.31
CA GLN A 561 -15.98 26.57 27.41
C GLN A 561 -16.17 27.20 26.01
N ASP A 562 -15.91 26.43 24.95
CA ASP A 562 -16.32 26.83 23.60
C ASP A 562 -17.83 26.57 23.42
N THR A 563 -18.57 27.65 23.27
CA THR A 563 -20.04 27.63 23.10
C THR A 563 -20.48 28.01 21.69
N ARG A 564 -19.57 28.07 20.72
CA ARG A 564 -19.91 28.39 19.34
C ARG A 564 -20.94 27.40 18.79
N PRO A 565 -22.05 27.90 18.22
CA PRO A 565 -23.10 27.04 17.67
C PRO A 565 -22.68 26.49 16.29
N GLY A 566 -23.32 25.39 15.88
CA GLY A 566 -23.16 24.84 14.53
C GLY A 566 -21.81 24.20 14.23
N CYS A 567 -21.00 23.93 15.26
CA CYS A 567 -19.75 23.21 15.08
C CYS A 567 -19.99 21.72 14.80
N VAL A 568 -19.12 21.15 14.00
CA VAL A 568 -18.92 19.69 13.84
C VAL A 568 -17.73 19.27 14.65
N GLU A 569 -17.84 18.16 15.38
CA GLU A 569 -16.74 17.61 16.17
C GLU A 569 -15.90 16.69 15.30
N MET A 570 -14.62 17.02 15.18
CA MET A 570 -13.63 16.30 14.37
C MET A 570 -12.52 15.75 15.26
N LEU A 571 -11.88 14.68 14.77
CA LEU A 571 -10.64 14.13 15.31
C LEU A 571 -9.49 14.60 14.41
N VAL A 572 -8.39 15.05 15.00
CA VAL A 572 -7.10 15.20 14.31
C VAL A 572 -6.03 14.58 15.19
N GLY A 573 -5.32 13.59 14.68
CA GLY A 573 -4.28 12.90 15.42
C GLY A 573 -3.03 12.63 14.58
N ALA A 574 -1.93 12.35 15.24
CA ALA A 574 -0.72 11.86 14.59
C ALA A 574 -0.03 10.84 15.50
N ARG A 575 0.51 9.78 14.91
CA ARG A 575 1.20 8.71 15.66
C ARG A 575 2.35 8.13 14.85
N ARG A 576 3.27 7.44 15.53
CA ARG A 576 4.33 6.66 14.87
C ARG A 576 3.87 5.23 14.67
N ASP A 577 3.74 4.83 13.42
CA ASP A 577 3.68 3.40 13.09
C ASP A 577 5.08 2.80 13.21
N ARG A 578 5.15 1.59 13.79
CA ARG A 578 6.43 0.93 14.10
C ARG A 578 7.25 0.61 12.85
N ALA A 579 6.59 0.23 11.77
CA ALA A 579 7.25 -0.20 10.53
C ALA A 579 7.32 0.92 9.50
N LEU A 580 6.32 1.81 9.46
CA LEU A 580 6.11 2.76 8.36
C LEU A 580 6.36 4.22 8.75
N GLY A 581 6.75 4.46 10.02
CA GLY A 581 7.08 5.81 10.48
C GLY A 581 5.87 6.66 10.88
N PRO A 582 6.01 8.00 10.89
CA PRO A 582 4.96 8.89 11.37
C PRO A 582 3.79 8.99 10.38
N VAL A 583 2.57 8.98 10.93
CA VAL A 583 1.31 9.15 10.18
C VAL A 583 0.43 10.19 10.85
N VAL A 584 -0.41 10.87 10.05
CA VAL A 584 -1.43 11.79 10.52
C VAL A 584 -2.81 11.28 10.14
N VAL A 585 -3.79 11.50 11.00
CA VAL A 585 -5.18 11.09 10.82
C VAL A 585 -6.11 12.29 11.01
N VAL A 586 -7.16 12.36 10.21
CA VAL A 586 -8.31 13.25 10.42
C VAL A 586 -9.58 12.42 10.26
N GLY A 587 -10.59 12.70 11.07
CA GLY A 587 -11.85 11.97 11.02
C GLY A 587 -12.99 12.65 11.76
N LEU A 588 -14.17 12.00 11.76
CA LEU A 588 -15.27 12.40 12.61
C LEU A 588 -14.89 12.15 14.07
N GLY A 589 -15.01 13.16 14.92
CA GLY A 589 -14.63 13.17 16.32
C GLY A 589 -15.81 12.93 17.27
N GLY A 590 -15.52 13.14 18.56
CA GLY A 590 -16.49 12.92 19.63
C GLY A 590 -16.42 11.51 20.23
N THR A 591 -17.39 11.18 21.10
CA THR A 591 -17.43 9.90 21.83
C THR A 591 -17.80 8.69 20.94
N GLU A 592 -18.28 8.93 19.72
CA GLU A 592 -18.75 7.89 18.79
C GLU A 592 -17.73 7.59 17.68
N THR A 593 -16.53 8.15 17.75
CA THR A 593 -15.47 8.02 16.75
C THR A 593 -15.17 6.56 16.37
N GLU A 594 -15.10 5.68 17.36
CA GLU A 594 -14.80 4.25 17.18
C GLU A 594 -15.92 3.50 16.45
N VAL A 595 -17.17 3.97 16.57
CA VAL A 595 -18.34 3.38 15.92
C VAL A 595 -18.38 3.77 14.45
N TRP A 596 -18.18 5.05 14.16
CA TRP A 596 -18.28 5.57 12.79
C TRP A 596 -17.08 5.21 11.91
N GLN A 597 -15.87 5.16 12.49
CA GLN A 597 -14.62 4.84 11.79
C GLN A 597 -14.45 5.62 10.46
N ASP A 598 -14.90 6.87 10.45
CA ASP A 598 -14.79 7.76 9.30
C ASP A 598 -13.50 8.56 9.41
N THR A 599 -12.40 7.98 8.93
CA THR A 599 -11.06 8.54 9.05
C THR A 599 -10.31 8.51 7.73
N ALA A 600 -9.41 9.48 7.54
CA ALA A 600 -8.42 9.51 6.48
C ALA A 600 -7.02 9.57 7.10
N ILE A 601 -6.11 8.72 6.60
CA ILE A 601 -4.74 8.58 7.11
C ILE A 601 -3.76 8.84 5.97
N GLU A 602 -2.68 9.59 6.24
CA GLU A 602 -1.54 9.80 5.35
C GLU A 602 -0.21 9.74 6.11
N CYS A 603 0.89 9.44 5.39
CA CYS A 603 2.24 9.54 5.96
C CYS A 603 2.59 11.00 6.24
N ALA A 604 3.14 11.24 7.42
CA ALA A 604 3.60 12.57 7.82
C ALA A 604 5.06 12.83 7.39
N PRO A 605 5.42 14.07 7.02
CA PRO A 605 4.59 15.27 6.96
C PRO A 605 3.75 15.35 5.69
N VAL A 606 2.58 16.00 5.77
CA VAL A 606 1.70 16.23 4.61
C VAL A 606 1.71 17.68 4.18
N PRO A 607 1.70 18.00 2.86
CA PRO A 607 1.45 19.35 2.35
C PRO A 607 -0.05 19.72 2.46
N SER A 608 -0.35 21.01 2.37
CA SER A 608 -1.72 21.54 2.51
C SER A 608 -2.73 20.88 1.56
N GLY A 609 -2.37 20.71 0.29
CA GLY A 609 -3.27 20.05 -0.67
C GLY A 609 -3.62 18.60 -0.31
N THR A 610 -2.67 17.86 0.29
CA THR A 610 -2.93 16.51 0.80
C THR A 610 -3.86 16.55 2.01
N ALA A 611 -3.66 17.49 2.94
CA ALA A 611 -4.54 17.65 4.10
C ALA A 611 -5.98 18.02 3.69
N GLU A 612 -6.14 18.90 2.71
CA GLU A 612 -7.45 19.22 2.12
C GLU A 612 -8.11 18.01 1.47
N ALA A 613 -7.34 17.21 0.71
CA ALA A 613 -7.82 15.97 0.11
C ALA A 613 -8.20 14.92 1.16
N MET A 614 -7.50 14.85 2.31
CA MET A 614 -7.88 14.00 3.43
C MET A 614 -9.28 14.35 3.96
N VAL A 615 -9.53 15.64 4.19
CA VAL A 615 -10.84 16.12 4.67
C VAL A 615 -11.94 15.83 3.64
N ALA A 616 -11.66 16.05 2.36
CA ALA A 616 -12.63 15.81 1.27
C ALA A 616 -12.98 14.33 1.07
N ARG A 617 -12.10 13.39 1.48
CA ARG A 617 -12.35 11.94 1.37
C ARG A 617 -13.23 11.39 2.49
N LEU A 618 -13.49 12.12 3.55
CA LEU A 618 -14.34 11.67 4.65
C LEU A 618 -15.78 11.45 4.17
N ARG A 619 -16.42 10.42 4.68
CA ARG A 619 -17.86 10.19 4.43
C ARG A 619 -18.72 11.32 4.99
N CYS A 620 -18.25 11.96 6.07
CA CYS A 620 -18.90 13.12 6.67
C CYS A 620 -18.61 14.44 5.92
N ALA A 621 -17.82 14.46 4.84
CA ALA A 621 -17.52 15.67 4.08
C ALA A 621 -18.77 16.50 3.68
N PRO A 622 -19.92 15.92 3.31
CA PRO A 622 -21.14 16.66 3.06
C PRO A 622 -21.64 17.47 4.29
N LEU A 623 -21.41 16.98 5.51
CA LEU A 623 -21.74 17.73 6.74
C LEU A 623 -20.86 18.98 6.88
N LEU A 624 -19.61 18.87 6.48
CA LEU A 624 -18.63 19.97 6.54
C LEU A 624 -18.92 21.04 5.47
N ALA A 625 -19.43 20.61 4.30
CA ALA A 625 -19.82 21.50 3.21
C ALA A 625 -21.18 22.23 3.46
N GLY A 626 -21.86 21.90 4.55
CA GLY A 626 -23.20 22.40 4.88
C GLY A 626 -24.31 21.44 4.47
N TRP A 627 -25.11 21.05 5.46
CA TRP A 627 -26.17 20.05 5.28
C TRP A 627 -27.51 20.56 5.84
N ARG A 628 -28.59 20.49 5.02
CA ARG A 628 -29.95 20.85 5.41
C ARG A 628 -30.06 22.23 6.09
N GLY A 629 -29.46 23.26 5.46
CA GLY A 629 -29.50 24.63 5.94
C GLY A 629 -28.47 24.98 7.02
N ARG A 630 -27.60 24.07 7.43
CA ARG A 630 -26.42 24.41 8.25
C ARG A 630 -25.38 25.09 7.36
N PRO A 631 -24.72 26.15 7.84
CA PRO A 631 -23.63 26.78 7.08
C PRO A 631 -22.45 25.83 6.95
N PRO A 632 -21.63 25.94 5.89
CA PRO A 632 -20.38 25.21 5.77
C PRO A 632 -19.43 25.60 6.92
N VAL A 633 -18.59 24.66 7.35
CA VAL A 633 -17.56 24.89 8.35
C VAL A 633 -16.21 25.19 7.70
N ASP A 634 -15.28 25.75 8.46
CA ASP A 634 -13.94 26.14 7.98
C ASP A 634 -13.01 24.91 7.85
N THR A 635 -13.15 24.18 6.74
CA THR A 635 -12.30 23.02 6.41
C THR A 635 -10.84 23.41 6.15
N VAL A 636 -10.57 24.66 5.75
CA VAL A 636 -9.19 25.14 5.53
C VAL A 636 -8.45 25.23 6.86
N HIS A 637 -9.11 25.70 7.92
CA HIS A 637 -8.53 25.72 9.27
C HIS A 637 -8.30 24.31 9.81
N LEU A 638 -9.25 23.39 9.56
CA LEU A 638 -9.07 21.97 9.90
C LEU A 638 -7.85 21.36 9.18
N ALA A 639 -7.71 21.60 7.87
CA ALA A 639 -6.56 21.13 7.11
C ALA A 639 -5.22 21.69 7.63
N ARG A 640 -5.19 22.96 8.08
CA ARG A 640 -4.01 23.55 8.73
C ARG A 640 -3.63 22.83 10.02
N LEU A 641 -4.59 22.40 10.84
CA LEU A 641 -4.31 21.59 12.02
C LEU A 641 -3.69 20.24 11.65
N VAL A 642 -4.21 19.58 10.60
CA VAL A 642 -3.63 18.33 10.09
C VAL A 642 -2.17 18.54 9.66
N VAL A 643 -1.86 19.62 8.92
CA VAL A 643 -0.49 19.95 8.52
C VAL A 643 0.39 20.18 9.76
N ALA A 644 -0.07 20.98 10.72
CA ALA A 644 0.70 21.31 11.92
C ALA A 644 1.06 20.05 12.73
N LEU A 645 0.08 19.13 12.96
CA LEU A 645 0.34 17.88 13.67
C LEU A 645 1.24 16.95 12.88
N SER A 646 1.07 16.90 11.55
CA SER A 646 1.92 16.07 10.69
C SER A 646 3.38 16.50 10.71
N GLN A 647 3.64 17.81 10.72
CA GLN A 647 4.99 18.37 10.86
C GLN A 647 5.55 18.14 12.26
N LEU A 648 4.73 18.30 13.30
CA LEU A 648 5.13 18.07 14.67
C LEU A 648 5.58 16.65 14.93
N ILE A 649 4.77 15.65 14.53
CA ILE A 649 5.13 14.23 14.73
C ILE A 649 6.36 13.82 13.91
N ALA A 650 6.53 14.38 12.73
CA ALA A 650 7.70 14.10 11.89
C ALA A 650 8.98 14.73 12.45
N ALA A 651 8.91 15.95 13.02
CA ALA A 651 10.04 16.66 13.58
C ALA A 651 10.46 16.17 14.98
N ARG A 652 9.57 15.51 15.75
CA ARG A 652 9.79 15.13 17.15
C ARG A 652 9.85 13.59 17.31
N PRO A 653 11.04 12.97 17.25
CA PRO A 653 11.18 11.50 17.43
C PRO A 653 10.78 11.02 18.84
N ASP A 654 10.82 11.88 19.84
CA ASP A 654 10.39 11.62 21.21
C ASP A 654 8.86 11.67 21.42
N LEU A 655 8.09 12.05 20.40
CA LEU A 655 6.64 12.03 20.36
C LEU A 655 6.14 10.72 19.72
N ALA A 656 5.47 9.86 20.47
CA ALA A 656 4.87 8.64 19.95
C ALA A 656 3.48 8.88 19.38
N GLU A 657 2.67 9.71 20.05
CA GLU A 657 1.29 10.00 19.65
C GLU A 657 0.84 11.37 20.15
N ILE A 658 0.05 12.05 19.34
CA ILE A 658 -0.71 13.23 19.71
C ILE A 658 -2.11 13.13 19.10
N GLU A 659 -3.14 13.38 19.92
CA GLU A 659 -4.54 13.35 19.50
C GLU A 659 -5.27 14.60 19.97
N LEU A 660 -6.05 15.19 19.09
CA LEU A 660 -7.00 16.27 19.35
C LEU A 660 -8.41 15.72 19.14
N ASN A 661 -9.13 15.44 20.20
CA ASN A 661 -10.48 14.89 20.13
C ASN A 661 -11.33 15.34 21.34
N PRO A 662 -12.36 16.20 21.11
CA PRO A 662 -12.73 16.73 19.81
C PRO A 662 -12.02 18.04 19.41
N VAL A 663 -11.96 18.25 18.08
CA VAL A 663 -11.74 19.56 17.46
C VAL A 663 -13.10 20.10 17.04
N ARG A 664 -13.54 21.22 17.58
CA ARG A 664 -14.81 21.87 17.23
C ARG A 664 -14.62 22.79 16.03
N VAL A 665 -15.11 22.34 14.86
CA VAL A 665 -14.98 23.05 13.59
C VAL A 665 -16.29 23.76 13.27
N GLY A 666 -16.24 25.09 13.26
CA GLY A 666 -17.36 25.96 12.93
C GLY A 666 -17.10 26.82 11.68
N PRO A 667 -18.06 27.67 11.29
CA PRO A 667 -17.90 28.55 10.13
C PRO A 667 -16.69 29.51 10.21
N HIS A 668 -16.17 29.79 11.40
CA HIS A 668 -15.13 30.78 11.66
C HIS A 668 -13.86 30.16 12.27
N GLY A 669 -13.58 28.89 11.98
CA GLY A 669 -12.34 28.22 12.37
C GLY A 669 -12.54 26.90 13.13
N ALA A 670 -11.44 26.21 13.32
CA ALA A 670 -11.32 24.97 14.06
C ALA A 670 -10.62 25.24 15.39
N LEU A 671 -11.15 24.68 16.49
CA LEU A 671 -10.60 24.86 17.85
C LEU A 671 -10.54 23.50 18.56
N PRO A 672 -9.36 22.97 18.82
CA PRO A 672 -9.21 21.79 19.69
C PRO A 672 -9.65 22.14 21.10
N VAL A 673 -10.52 21.30 21.68
CA VAL A 673 -10.99 21.48 23.06
C VAL A 673 -10.50 20.39 23.99
N ASP A 674 -9.91 19.33 23.45
CA ASP A 674 -9.13 18.36 24.23
C ASP A 674 -7.89 17.89 23.46
N ALA A 675 -6.88 17.41 24.18
CA ALA A 675 -5.63 16.93 23.63
C ALA A 675 -5.02 15.83 24.51
N LEU A 676 -4.43 14.85 23.84
CA LEU A 676 -3.62 13.78 24.46
C LEU A 676 -2.24 13.79 23.80
N VAL A 677 -1.19 13.61 24.61
CA VAL A 677 0.20 13.46 24.15
C VAL A 677 0.82 12.28 24.84
N ILE A 678 1.44 11.39 24.08
CA ILE A 678 2.15 10.20 24.56
C ILE A 678 3.61 10.28 24.10
N PRO A 679 4.58 10.38 25.02
CA PRO A 679 6.00 10.29 24.71
C PRO A 679 6.41 8.88 24.28
N THR A 680 7.50 8.77 23.51
CA THR A 680 7.99 7.48 23.00
C THR A 680 8.37 6.51 24.14
N HIS A 681 8.95 6.99 25.24
CA HIS A 681 9.30 6.16 26.40
C HIS A 681 8.08 5.52 27.07
N ASP A 682 6.99 6.26 27.24
CA ASP A 682 5.76 5.75 27.86
C ASP A 682 5.02 4.75 26.95
N SER A 683 5.16 4.87 25.63
CA SER A 683 4.54 3.95 24.68
C SER A 683 5.13 2.53 24.74
N GLN A 684 6.40 2.38 25.11
CA GLN A 684 7.05 1.08 25.28
C GLN A 684 6.54 0.36 26.53
N LEU A 685 6.43 1.07 27.65
CA LEU A 685 5.95 0.52 28.92
C LEU A 685 4.48 0.04 28.85
N ARG A 686 3.63 0.73 28.07
CA ARG A 686 2.20 0.38 27.93
C ARG A 686 1.95 -0.81 27.01
N ARG A 687 2.84 -1.08 26.06
CA ARG A 687 2.74 -2.25 25.16
C ARG A 687 3.09 -3.53 25.90
N ASP A 688 4.05 -3.50 26.81
CA ASP A 688 4.41 -4.66 27.61
C ASP A 688 3.30 -5.03 28.62
N SER A 689 2.54 -4.05 29.13
CA SER A 689 1.38 -4.30 30.02
C SER A 689 0.15 -4.85 29.27
N ARG A 690 -0.02 -4.60 27.97
CA ARG A 690 -1.12 -5.17 27.14
C ARG A 690 -0.81 -6.55 26.58
N LEU A 691 0.44 -6.99 26.66
CA LEU A 691 0.87 -8.34 26.23
C LEU A 691 0.75 -9.41 27.35
N HIS A 692 0.40 -9.01 28.59
CA HIS A 692 0.10 -9.89 29.70
C HIS A 692 -1.28 -9.57 30.32
N PRO A 693 -2.40 -10.04 29.69
CA PRO A 693 -3.72 -9.95 30.33
C PRO A 693 -3.99 -11.05 31.36
N ASP A 694 -3.02 -11.93 31.65
CA ASP A 694 -3.20 -13.04 32.60
C ASP A 694 -2.38 -12.87 33.87
N SER A 695 -2.82 -11.94 34.75
CA SER A 695 -2.56 -12.06 36.19
C SER A 695 -3.45 -11.09 36.97
N GLN A 696 -4.74 -11.40 37.10
CA GLN A 696 -5.64 -11.13 38.22
C GLN A 696 -7.08 -11.28 37.72
N ASP A 697 -7.59 -12.51 37.85
CA ASP A 697 -8.93 -12.80 38.39
C ASP A 697 -9.20 -14.30 38.35
N SER A 698 -8.58 -15.02 39.27
CA SER A 698 -9.07 -16.32 39.72
C SER A 698 -10.04 -16.10 40.87
N ARG A 699 -11.29 -15.77 40.57
CA ARG A 699 -12.45 -15.93 41.48
C ARG A 699 -13.73 -15.72 40.69
N PHE A 700 -14.18 -16.76 40.00
CA PHE A 700 -15.60 -17.09 39.92
C PHE A 700 -15.73 -18.58 39.62
N SER A 701 -16.46 -19.21 40.52
CA SER A 701 -16.69 -20.64 40.68
C SER A 701 -17.29 -21.32 39.45
N GLN A 702 -16.82 -22.55 39.21
CA GLN A 702 -17.56 -23.59 38.52
C GLN A 702 -18.93 -23.80 39.18
N ASP A 703 -19.99 -23.72 38.37
CA ASP A 703 -21.18 -24.57 38.57
C ASP A 703 -21.93 -24.73 37.27
N SER A 704 -22.00 -26.01 36.90
CA SER A 704 -23.08 -26.72 36.21
C SER A 704 -23.68 -26.17 34.90
N TYR A 705 -23.35 -26.83 33.80
CA TYR A 705 -24.34 -27.40 32.87
C TYR A 705 -23.69 -28.46 31.97
N ALA A 706 -24.01 -29.72 32.22
CA ALA A 706 -23.80 -30.83 31.30
C ALA A 706 -24.97 -30.83 30.28
N PRO A 707 -24.75 -31.09 29.01
CA PRO A 707 -25.82 -31.54 28.13
C PRO A 707 -25.76 -33.07 27.97
N ASP A 708 -26.93 -33.64 28.14
CA ASP A 708 -27.24 -35.07 27.89
C ASP A 708 -26.90 -35.47 26.45
N SER A 709 -26.36 -36.68 26.38
CA SER A 709 -26.21 -37.43 25.15
C SER A 709 -27.57 -37.99 24.72
N GLU A 710 -28.00 -37.76 23.51
CA GLU A 710 -28.89 -38.65 22.76
C GLU A 710 -28.38 -38.87 21.35
N ASP A 711 -28.17 -40.19 21.08
CA ASP A 711 -27.98 -40.82 19.78
C ASP A 711 -29.13 -40.48 18.82
N VAL A 712 -28.80 -40.20 17.56
CA VAL A 712 -29.60 -40.63 16.41
C VAL A 712 -28.69 -40.89 15.20
N THR A 713 -28.57 -42.18 14.88
CA THR A 713 -28.16 -42.74 13.59
C THR A 713 -29.19 -42.46 12.51
N ALA A 714 -28.80 -41.93 11.36
CA ALA A 714 -29.17 -42.32 9.99
C ALA A 714 -28.37 -41.52 8.98
#